data_27549f859d910054a38897fc6e255b92
#
_entry.id   27549f859d910054a38897fc6e255b92
#
_cell.length_a   1.000
_cell.length_b   1.000
_cell.length_c   1.000
_cell.angle_alpha   90.00
_cell.angle_beta   90.00
_cell.angle_gamma   90.00
#
_symmetry.space_group_name_H-M   'P 1'
#
loop_
_entity.id
_entity.type
_entity.pdbx_description
1 polymer ?
#
loop_
_entity_poly.entity_id
_entity_poly.type
_entity_poly.pdbx_seq_one_letter_code
_entity_poly.pdbx_strand_id
1 'polypeptide(L)'
;MAMRVPMAMAQPRVPSIEPWLSPASPLTLVSAKKTDRLAWMVYERGLRNVFTAAAPTWTPVRVTNFLADDGTDLTDVRISDDGRTIVFVRGSAPNRQGWIANPSHDPRGAERAIWAVRTTGGSPWRVAVGGSPELSPDGRWVLFTREGQIYRARVDRGLVRSAVDTGGVPLITAWGRNGSPRWSPDGRRIAFVSERDHHAFVAVYDMATRAITYVTPGVDFDGNPTWSPDGRYLAFSRRPGSPFGLYRPGTQSTNPVMVAPGGDATSNLRQSPGFFSSAFAGGYTLSLMVADLQGVRYADPTIAAMPKAREVWHNALRDSVFTTLANMRWAGSHIVFPVNVPKDEWDRWYAVPVSGGDPVRLTTTDGLIEDATSVALSKDDGRTLFYTTNATDIERRHIWAVQTAGGTPRRISMGDGIETHPQPLASGSHVAALFFDASTPASVALIPVSGGAPRVIYPQLPARFPKAAHVVPQIVKTRAADGLEISNTLFLPRDLKPGERRPAIVFVHGGPRRQMLPGYHYMQFYHWAYAVNQWLADQGYIVLSINYRRGVGYGKSFRDAPNAQGAGNSEYQDVVAGAHYLRQRTDVDSLRVGIWGLSYGGLLASQALARNSDLFVAGADLAGVHLYGTTIDSTNLAFRSSAVGAIDGWKSPVFLVHGDDDRNVDFMQTVGLVQLLRARGVYHELLVVPDDLHESMIHRNWIDTFDQMGVFLRRFVYDRERPPALR
;
A
#
# COMPACT_ATOMS: atom_id res chain seq x y z
N MET A 1 -4.68 -64.48 6.20
CA MET A 1 -4.99 -63.30 7.03
C MET A 1 -4.86 -62.10 6.13
N ALA A 2 -5.99 -61.64 5.56
CA ALA A 2 -5.97 -60.52 4.58
C ALA A 2 -5.87 -59.19 5.34
N MET A 3 -4.77 -58.45 5.13
CA MET A 3 -4.61 -57.07 5.60
C MET A 3 -5.69 -56.22 4.95
N ARG A 4 -6.63 -55.72 5.73
CA ARG A 4 -7.53 -54.61 5.29
C ARG A 4 -6.68 -53.36 5.23
N VAL A 5 -6.42 -52.88 4.01
CA VAL A 5 -5.96 -51.50 3.75
C VAL A 5 -7.05 -50.55 4.26
N PRO A 6 -6.76 -49.60 5.17
CA PRO A 6 -7.78 -48.64 5.59
C PRO A 6 -8.17 -47.81 4.35
N MET A 7 -9.48 -47.84 4.08
CA MET A 7 -10.09 -46.95 3.07
C MET A 7 -9.75 -45.53 3.45
N ALA A 8 -9.00 -44.84 2.59
CA ALA A 8 -8.78 -43.40 2.72
C ALA A 8 -10.17 -42.75 2.72
N MET A 9 -10.55 -42.10 3.82
CA MET A 9 -11.77 -41.30 3.88
C MET A 9 -11.66 -40.27 2.78
N ALA A 10 -12.67 -40.20 1.91
CA ALA A 10 -12.76 -39.19 0.90
C ALA A 10 -12.72 -37.82 1.60
N GLN A 11 -11.75 -36.99 1.28
CA GLN A 11 -11.68 -35.62 1.82
C GLN A 11 -12.98 -34.89 1.50
N PRO A 12 -13.53 -34.09 2.43
CA PRO A 12 -14.74 -33.31 2.18
C PRO A 12 -14.50 -32.41 0.96
N ARG A 13 -15.38 -32.50 -0.03
CA ARG A 13 -15.27 -31.67 -1.24
C ARG A 13 -15.69 -30.24 -0.89
N VAL A 14 -14.70 -29.37 -0.72
CA VAL A 14 -14.90 -27.91 -0.67
C VAL A 14 -14.82 -27.37 -2.10
N PRO A 15 -15.82 -26.65 -2.61
CA PRO A 15 -15.74 -26.01 -3.91
C PRO A 15 -14.54 -25.05 -3.98
N SER A 16 -13.82 -25.03 -5.12
CA SER A 16 -12.66 -24.16 -5.29
C SER A 16 -13.03 -22.67 -5.21
N ILE A 17 -12.11 -21.87 -4.68
CA ILE A 17 -12.19 -20.40 -4.67
C ILE A 17 -12.02 -19.79 -6.06
N GLU A 18 -11.49 -20.53 -7.05
CA GLU A 18 -11.12 -20.00 -8.36
C GLU A 18 -12.21 -19.15 -9.05
N PRO A 19 -13.50 -19.50 -9.07
CA PRO A 19 -14.54 -18.67 -9.66
C PRO A 19 -14.66 -17.28 -9.00
N TRP A 20 -14.43 -17.16 -7.71
CA TRP A 20 -14.52 -15.92 -6.94
C TRP A 20 -13.34 -14.98 -7.21
N LEU A 21 -12.15 -15.53 -7.56
CA LEU A 21 -10.96 -14.80 -7.93
C LEU A 21 -10.80 -14.62 -9.44
N SER A 22 -11.82 -14.95 -10.21
CA SER A 22 -11.77 -14.93 -11.68
C SER A 22 -11.91 -13.55 -12.34
N PRO A 23 -12.50 -12.50 -11.72
CA PRO A 23 -12.60 -11.19 -12.36
C PRO A 23 -11.23 -10.55 -12.57
N ALA A 24 -11.12 -9.80 -13.66
CA ALA A 24 -10.00 -8.92 -13.88
C ALA A 24 -10.03 -7.76 -12.88
N SER A 25 -8.91 -7.46 -12.24
CA SER A 25 -8.76 -6.38 -11.24
C SER A 25 -7.93 -5.25 -11.82
N PRO A 26 -8.51 -4.10 -12.19
CA PRO A 26 -7.75 -2.92 -12.55
C PRO A 26 -7.05 -2.35 -11.30
N LEU A 27 -5.78 -2.00 -11.47
CA LEU A 27 -4.92 -1.38 -10.48
C LEU A 27 -4.19 -0.21 -11.13
N THR A 28 -3.57 0.66 -10.35
CA THR A 28 -2.69 1.73 -10.85
C THR A 28 -3.29 2.53 -12.01
N LEU A 29 -4.39 3.22 -11.77
CA LEU A 29 -5.08 4.05 -12.75
C LEU A 29 -4.35 5.40 -12.94
N VAL A 30 -4.11 5.81 -14.18
CA VAL A 30 -3.51 7.10 -14.54
C VAL A 30 -4.25 7.76 -15.72
N SER A 31 -4.22 9.10 -15.79
CA SER A 31 -4.83 9.87 -16.86
C SER A 31 -3.79 10.77 -17.56
N ALA A 32 -3.88 10.90 -18.88
CA ALA A 32 -3.04 11.81 -19.65
C ALA A 32 -3.37 13.29 -19.32
N LYS A 33 -2.37 14.17 -19.49
CA LYS A 33 -2.51 15.57 -19.13
C LYS A 33 -3.26 16.39 -20.19
N LYS A 34 -3.06 16.08 -21.49
CA LYS A 34 -3.52 16.90 -22.64
C LYS A 34 -4.63 16.25 -23.46
N THR A 35 -5.07 15.04 -23.09
CA THR A 35 -6.12 14.31 -23.81
C THR A 35 -6.90 13.43 -22.84
N ASP A 36 -8.17 13.24 -23.12
CA ASP A 36 -9.04 12.35 -22.33
C ASP A 36 -8.73 10.90 -22.63
N ARG A 37 -7.62 10.44 -22.07
CA ARG A 37 -7.15 9.05 -22.14
C ARG A 37 -6.70 8.55 -20.79
N LEU A 38 -7.05 7.33 -20.50
CA LEU A 38 -6.67 6.60 -19.29
C LEU A 38 -5.72 5.45 -19.64
N ALA A 39 -4.90 5.07 -18.70
CA ALA A 39 -4.18 3.79 -18.70
C ALA A 39 -4.22 3.18 -17.30
N TRP A 40 -4.23 1.86 -17.23
CA TRP A 40 -4.22 1.12 -15.97
C TRP A 40 -3.58 -0.25 -16.13
N MET A 41 -3.03 -0.78 -15.05
CA MET A 41 -2.62 -2.17 -14.97
C MET A 41 -3.83 -3.04 -14.64
N VAL A 42 -3.87 -4.23 -15.21
CA VAL A 42 -4.88 -5.25 -14.91
C VAL A 42 -4.17 -6.50 -14.44
N TYR A 43 -4.62 -6.99 -13.29
CA TYR A 43 -4.36 -8.34 -12.82
C TYR A 43 -5.54 -9.24 -13.18
N GLU A 44 -5.32 -10.29 -13.93
CA GLU A 44 -6.35 -11.26 -14.30
C GLU A 44 -5.78 -12.68 -14.27
N ARG A 45 -6.08 -13.44 -13.22
CA ARG A 45 -5.65 -14.84 -13.06
C ARG A 45 -4.11 -15.00 -13.25
N GLY A 46 -3.35 -14.14 -12.58
CA GLY A 46 -1.88 -14.12 -12.69
C GLY A 46 -1.32 -13.32 -13.86
N LEU A 47 -2.12 -13.08 -14.89
CA LEU A 47 -1.70 -12.27 -16.04
C LEU A 47 -1.68 -10.79 -15.64
N ARG A 48 -0.57 -10.12 -15.86
CA ARG A 48 -0.42 -8.69 -15.58
C ARG A 48 -0.22 -7.93 -16.88
N ASN A 49 -1.23 -7.15 -17.26
CA ASN A 49 -1.23 -6.43 -18.55
C ASN A 49 -1.64 -4.96 -18.37
N VAL A 50 -1.25 -4.13 -19.32
CA VAL A 50 -1.64 -2.73 -19.40
C VAL A 50 -2.80 -2.57 -20.36
N PHE A 51 -3.79 -1.77 -19.93
CA PHE A 51 -4.96 -1.40 -20.71
C PHE A 51 -5.03 0.12 -20.87
N THR A 52 -5.76 0.58 -21.87
CA THR A 52 -6.06 1.99 -22.11
C THR A 52 -7.50 2.16 -22.60
N ALA A 53 -8.08 3.32 -22.34
CA ALA A 53 -9.33 3.76 -22.95
C ALA A 53 -9.28 5.27 -23.19
N ALA A 54 -10.01 5.76 -24.18
CA ALA A 54 -10.09 7.17 -24.51
C ALA A 54 -11.49 7.62 -24.89
N ALA A 55 -11.77 8.92 -24.68
CA ALA A 55 -12.98 9.57 -25.19
C ALA A 55 -13.05 9.47 -26.71
N PRO A 56 -14.28 9.51 -27.30
CA PRO A 56 -15.58 9.55 -26.61
C PRO A 56 -16.11 8.17 -26.20
N THR A 57 -15.58 7.08 -26.77
CA THR A 57 -16.17 5.73 -26.64
C THR A 57 -15.83 5.06 -25.31
N TRP A 58 -14.66 5.35 -24.76
CA TRP A 58 -14.15 4.70 -23.54
C TRP A 58 -14.07 3.18 -23.66
N THR A 59 -13.85 2.67 -24.88
CA THR A 59 -13.66 1.24 -25.12
C THR A 59 -12.31 0.79 -24.60
N PRO A 60 -12.24 -0.16 -23.65
CA PRO A 60 -10.99 -0.66 -23.13
C PRO A 60 -10.22 -1.45 -24.18
N VAL A 61 -8.92 -1.18 -24.29
CA VAL A 61 -8.00 -1.89 -25.18
C VAL A 61 -6.80 -2.40 -24.39
N ARG A 62 -6.55 -3.71 -24.45
CA ARG A 62 -5.33 -4.30 -23.90
C ARG A 62 -4.16 -3.98 -24.84
N VAL A 63 -3.12 -3.30 -24.34
CA VAL A 63 -1.97 -2.85 -25.15
C VAL A 63 -0.72 -3.68 -24.93
N THR A 64 -0.68 -4.55 -23.91
CA THR A 64 0.40 -5.52 -23.71
C THR A 64 -0.13 -6.94 -23.83
N ASN A 65 0.76 -7.92 -24.03
CA ASN A 65 0.37 -9.30 -24.23
C ASN A 65 1.27 -10.26 -23.43
N PHE A 66 1.31 -10.06 -22.11
CA PHE A 66 1.95 -10.99 -21.18
C PHE A 66 0.95 -12.07 -20.80
N LEU A 67 1.15 -13.30 -21.29
CA LEU A 67 0.15 -14.39 -21.24
C LEU A 67 0.55 -15.53 -20.29
N ALA A 68 1.59 -15.35 -19.49
CA ALA A 68 2.01 -16.32 -18.50
C ALA A 68 1.69 -15.81 -17.08
N ASP A 69 1.30 -16.71 -16.19
CA ASP A 69 1.31 -16.50 -14.74
C ASP A 69 2.74 -16.75 -14.25
N ASP A 70 3.66 -15.84 -14.62
CA ASP A 70 5.09 -15.95 -14.34
C ASP A 70 5.52 -15.27 -13.03
N GLY A 71 4.56 -14.75 -12.28
CA GLY A 71 4.80 -14.01 -11.04
C GLY A 71 5.58 -12.70 -11.24
N THR A 72 5.84 -12.27 -12.47
CA THR A 72 6.57 -11.03 -12.73
C THR A 72 5.64 -9.84 -12.50
N ASP A 73 5.93 -9.05 -11.47
CA ASP A 73 5.12 -7.88 -11.11
C ASP A 73 5.14 -6.79 -12.20
N LEU A 74 4.06 -5.99 -12.28
CA LEU A 74 3.93 -4.85 -13.18
C LEU A 74 3.47 -3.63 -12.36
N THR A 75 4.34 -2.63 -12.31
CA THR A 75 4.15 -1.44 -11.46
C THR A 75 4.49 -0.15 -12.20
N ASP A 76 4.37 0.97 -11.51
CA ASP A 76 4.83 2.29 -11.98
C ASP A 76 4.30 2.69 -13.36
N VAL A 77 3.04 2.39 -13.66
CA VAL A 77 2.41 2.78 -14.92
C VAL A 77 2.38 4.31 -15.03
N ARG A 78 2.90 4.84 -16.13
CA ARG A 78 2.87 6.27 -16.48
C ARG A 78 2.39 6.42 -17.92
N ILE A 79 1.64 7.47 -18.20
CA ILE A 79 1.19 7.82 -19.56
C ILE A 79 1.75 9.18 -19.94
N SER A 80 2.20 9.33 -21.20
CA SER A 80 2.67 10.61 -21.73
C SER A 80 1.57 11.67 -21.72
N ASP A 81 1.95 12.95 -21.65
CA ASP A 81 1.01 14.08 -21.64
C ASP A 81 0.02 14.04 -22.81
N ASP A 82 0.49 13.63 -23.99
CA ASP A 82 -0.29 13.50 -25.22
C ASP A 82 -1.11 12.19 -25.31
N GLY A 83 -0.96 11.31 -24.32
CA GLY A 83 -1.67 10.04 -24.24
C GLY A 83 -1.23 8.99 -25.24
N ARG A 84 -0.07 9.11 -25.91
CA ARG A 84 0.35 8.20 -26.99
C ARG A 84 1.24 7.04 -26.53
N THR A 85 1.94 7.22 -25.41
CA THR A 85 2.92 6.25 -24.93
C THR A 85 2.70 5.96 -23.46
N ILE A 86 2.77 4.69 -23.10
CA ILE A 86 2.74 4.23 -21.71
C ILE A 86 4.11 3.63 -21.39
N VAL A 87 4.67 3.97 -20.24
CA VAL A 87 5.81 3.30 -19.66
C VAL A 87 5.41 2.62 -18.35
N PHE A 88 6.05 1.53 -18.03
CA PHE A 88 5.78 0.76 -16.80
C PHE A 88 7.03 -0.03 -16.40
N VAL A 89 7.07 -0.49 -15.16
CA VAL A 89 8.12 -1.35 -14.66
C VAL A 89 7.62 -2.80 -14.65
N ARG A 90 8.43 -3.73 -15.12
CA ARG A 90 8.23 -5.15 -14.96
C ARG A 90 9.33 -5.74 -14.10
N GLY A 91 8.96 -6.53 -13.09
CA GLY A 91 9.84 -7.08 -12.06
C GLY A 91 9.75 -6.37 -10.70
N SER A 92 9.88 -7.14 -9.63
CA SER A 92 9.84 -6.65 -8.25
C SER A 92 11.06 -5.76 -7.93
N ALA A 93 10.99 -4.96 -6.87
CA ALA A 93 12.18 -4.33 -6.32
C ALA A 93 13.17 -5.40 -5.82
N PRO A 94 14.49 -5.15 -5.86
CA PRO A 94 15.46 -6.10 -5.31
C PRO A 94 15.33 -6.19 -3.79
N ASN A 95 15.66 -7.36 -3.23
CA ASN A 95 15.83 -7.53 -1.79
C ASN A 95 17.12 -6.86 -1.30
N ARG A 96 17.42 -6.98 0.01
CA ARG A 96 18.62 -6.36 0.62
C ARG A 96 19.93 -6.86 0.02
N GLN A 97 19.96 -8.07 -0.55
CA GLN A 97 21.12 -8.66 -1.22
C GLN A 97 21.17 -8.36 -2.72
N GLY A 98 20.20 -7.62 -3.24
CA GLY A 98 20.15 -7.25 -4.66
C GLY A 98 19.39 -8.22 -5.58
N TRP A 99 18.77 -9.29 -5.05
CA TRP A 99 18.02 -10.25 -5.83
C TRP A 99 16.62 -9.76 -6.18
N ILE A 100 16.22 -9.96 -7.41
CA ILE A 100 14.85 -9.78 -7.88
C ILE A 100 14.06 -11.06 -7.57
N ALA A 101 12.82 -10.94 -7.10
CA ALA A 101 11.97 -12.11 -6.84
C ALA A 101 11.78 -12.93 -8.13
N ASN A 102 11.89 -14.24 -8.01
CA ASN A 102 11.86 -15.19 -9.13
C ASN A 102 10.89 -16.36 -8.85
N PRO A 103 9.62 -16.10 -8.57
CA PRO A 103 8.67 -17.15 -8.16
C PRO A 103 8.36 -18.17 -9.27
N SER A 104 8.72 -17.87 -10.51
CA SER A 104 8.64 -18.84 -11.63
C SER A 104 9.84 -19.79 -11.72
N HIS A 105 10.83 -19.66 -10.82
CA HIS A 105 12.05 -20.47 -10.79
C HIS A 105 12.81 -20.47 -12.12
N ASP A 106 12.82 -19.34 -12.86
CA ASP A 106 13.60 -19.23 -14.10
C ASP A 106 15.10 -19.34 -13.76
N PRO A 107 15.84 -20.34 -14.30
CA PRO A 107 17.25 -20.54 -13.96
C PRO A 107 18.16 -19.40 -14.44
N ARG A 108 17.64 -18.52 -15.30
CA ARG A 108 18.36 -17.31 -15.74
C ARG A 108 18.19 -16.15 -14.75
N GLY A 109 17.35 -16.31 -13.71
CA GLY A 109 16.96 -15.29 -12.77
C GLY A 109 15.86 -14.38 -13.32
N ALA A 110 15.47 -13.40 -12.48
CA ALA A 110 14.46 -12.41 -12.84
C ALA A 110 15.11 -11.03 -13.06
N GLU A 111 14.42 -10.19 -13.82
CA GLU A 111 14.86 -8.85 -14.15
C GLU A 111 13.84 -7.80 -13.69
N ARG A 112 14.33 -6.64 -13.23
CA ARG A 112 13.50 -5.44 -13.09
C ARG A 112 13.86 -4.43 -14.16
N ALA A 113 12.92 -4.16 -15.08
CA ALA A 113 13.17 -3.28 -16.22
C ALA A 113 11.98 -2.35 -16.49
N ILE A 114 12.30 -1.20 -17.08
CA ILE A 114 11.33 -0.24 -17.62
C ILE A 114 10.98 -0.71 -19.03
N TRP A 115 9.68 -0.81 -19.28
CA TRP A 115 9.09 -1.17 -20.56
C TRP A 115 8.24 -0.03 -21.08
N ALA A 116 8.00 -0.02 -22.38
CA ALA A 116 7.11 0.92 -23.04
C ALA A 116 6.18 0.22 -24.03
N VAL A 117 5.03 0.87 -24.29
CA VAL A 117 4.06 0.43 -25.29
C VAL A 117 3.31 1.64 -25.85
N ARG A 118 2.87 1.56 -27.12
CA ARG A 118 1.98 2.57 -27.69
C ARG A 118 0.52 2.33 -27.26
N THR A 119 -0.22 3.41 -27.04
CA THR A 119 -1.67 3.30 -26.71
C THR A 119 -2.51 2.80 -27.88
N THR A 120 -1.97 2.79 -29.07
CA THR A 120 -2.58 2.15 -30.26
C THR A 120 -2.37 0.64 -30.32
N GLY A 121 -1.65 0.07 -29.35
CA GLY A 121 -1.29 -1.33 -29.30
C GLY A 121 0.06 -1.63 -29.99
N GLY A 122 0.36 -2.89 -30.15
CA GLY A 122 1.61 -3.42 -30.66
C GLY A 122 2.40 -4.16 -29.59
N SER A 123 3.58 -4.70 -29.94
CA SER A 123 4.41 -5.38 -28.95
C SER A 123 5.06 -4.37 -28.01
N PRO A 124 4.99 -4.57 -26.69
CA PRO A 124 5.77 -3.79 -25.74
C PRO A 124 7.27 -4.02 -25.98
N TRP A 125 8.10 -3.06 -25.60
CA TRP A 125 9.55 -3.17 -25.72
C TRP A 125 10.25 -2.73 -24.45
N ARG A 126 11.36 -3.37 -24.14
CA ARG A 126 12.24 -3.05 -23.03
C ARG A 126 13.00 -1.76 -23.33
N VAL A 127 13.03 -0.84 -22.38
CA VAL A 127 13.69 0.47 -22.50
C VAL A 127 15.02 0.47 -21.73
N ALA A 128 15.01 0.06 -20.47
CA ALA A 128 16.20 0.04 -19.61
C ALA A 128 15.99 -0.86 -18.39
N VAL A 129 17.07 -1.34 -17.80
CA VAL A 129 17.09 -1.93 -16.46
C VAL A 129 16.96 -0.81 -15.43
N GLY A 130 16.06 -0.94 -14.49
CA GLY A 130 15.80 0.03 -13.43
C GLY A 130 14.34 0.16 -13.06
N GLY A 131 14.02 1.16 -12.25
CA GLY A 131 12.67 1.41 -11.77
C GLY A 131 12.39 2.89 -11.56
N SER A 132 11.16 3.20 -11.06
CA SER A 132 10.70 4.57 -10.80
C SER A 132 10.86 5.51 -12.01
N PRO A 133 10.27 5.17 -13.17
CA PRO A 133 10.40 5.95 -14.38
C PRO A 133 9.70 7.31 -14.27
N GLU A 134 10.39 8.37 -14.69
CA GLU A 134 9.83 9.71 -14.83
C GLU A 134 9.85 10.09 -16.32
N LEU A 135 8.69 10.15 -16.94
CA LEU A 135 8.55 10.40 -18.36
C LEU A 135 8.70 11.91 -18.66
N SER A 136 9.46 12.24 -19.71
CA SER A 136 9.58 13.65 -20.13
C SER A 136 8.24 14.20 -20.64
N PRO A 137 8.00 15.53 -20.56
CA PRO A 137 6.76 16.15 -21.02
C PRO A 137 6.44 15.89 -22.50
N ASP A 138 7.45 15.66 -23.33
CA ASP A 138 7.30 15.31 -24.76
C ASP A 138 7.16 13.80 -25.01
N GLY A 139 7.21 12.97 -23.94
CA GLY A 139 7.08 11.51 -24.01
C GLY A 139 8.23 10.78 -24.70
N ARG A 140 9.36 11.47 -24.99
CA ARG A 140 10.49 10.87 -25.73
C ARG A 140 11.57 10.27 -24.86
N TRP A 141 11.65 10.71 -23.61
CA TRP A 141 12.70 10.30 -22.67
C TRP A 141 12.09 9.80 -21.38
N VAL A 142 12.78 8.90 -20.73
CA VAL A 142 12.51 8.46 -19.36
C VAL A 142 13.77 8.67 -18.52
N LEU A 143 13.59 9.29 -17.33
CA LEU A 143 14.59 9.28 -16.27
C LEU A 143 14.33 8.13 -15.33
N PHE A 144 15.38 7.58 -14.76
CA PHE A 144 15.30 6.53 -13.75
C PHE A 144 16.57 6.51 -12.91
N THR A 145 16.51 5.85 -11.77
CA THR A 145 17.65 5.69 -10.88
C THR A 145 18.25 4.30 -11.00
N ARG A 146 19.57 4.24 -11.03
CA ARG A 146 20.38 3.02 -10.99
C ARG A 146 21.63 3.29 -10.16
N GLU A 147 21.96 2.42 -9.22
CA GLU A 147 23.17 2.54 -8.37
C GLU A 147 23.31 3.90 -7.68
N GLY A 148 22.17 4.50 -7.28
CA GLY A 148 22.13 5.81 -6.64
C GLY A 148 22.47 6.99 -7.54
N GLN A 149 22.42 6.83 -8.87
CA GLN A 149 22.64 7.89 -9.84
C GLN A 149 21.45 7.99 -10.82
N ILE A 150 21.34 9.12 -11.54
CA ILE A 150 20.24 9.37 -12.48
C ILE A 150 20.67 9.05 -13.90
N TYR A 151 19.92 8.18 -14.53
CA TYR A 151 20.07 7.77 -15.91
C TYR A 151 18.93 8.29 -16.76
N ARG A 152 19.13 8.36 -18.05
CA ARG A 152 18.07 8.60 -19.03
C ARG A 152 18.12 7.55 -20.16
N ALA A 153 16.95 7.22 -20.68
CA ALA A 153 16.81 6.41 -21.90
C ALA A 153 15.79 7.02 -22.84
N ARG A 154 15.97 6.80 -24.13
CA ARG A 154 14.92 7.12 -25.11
C ARG A 154 13.80 6.09 -25.02
N VAL A 155 12.58 6.54 -25.16
CA VAL A 155 11.39 5.69 -25.17
C VAL A 155 11.10 5.10 -26.55
N ASP A 156 11.92 5.43 -27.55
CA ASP A 156 11.75 4.92 -28.92
C ASP A 156 12.07 3.43 -29.04
N ARG A 157 11.37 2.76 -29.96
CA ARG A 157 11.55 1.33 -30.23
C ARG A 157 12.96 1.01 -30.76
N GLY A 158 13.61 -0.02 -30.23
CA GLY A 158 14.79 -0.64 -30.88
C GLY A 158 16.16 -0.21 -30.37
N LEU A 159 16.26 0.46 -29.21
CA LEU A 159 17.55 0.90 -28.66
C LEU A 159 18.24 -0.15 -27.78
N VAL A 160 17.51 -1.11 -27.22
CA VAL A 160 18.06 -2.22 -26.44
C VAL A 160 18.17 -3.45 -27.34
N ARG A 161 19.39 -3.78 -27.74
CA ARG A 161 19.67 -4.79 -28.78
C ARG A 161 19.92 -6.21 -28.24
N SER A 162 20.18 -6.36 -26.94
CA SER A 162 20.44 -7.66 -26.32
C SER A 162 20.03 -7.69 -24.86
N ALA A 163 19.91 -8.90 -24.28
CA ALA A 163 19.64 -9.08 -22.85
C ALA A 163 20.76 -8.53 -21.96
N VAL A 164 21.98 -8.38 -22.50
CA VAL A 164 23.15 -7.82 -21.77
C VAL A 164 23.15 -6.29 -21.80
N ASP A 165 22.41 -5.67 -22.75
CA ASP A 165 22.31 -4.20 -22.82
C ASP A 165 21.34 -3.71 -21.75
N THR A 166 21.88 -3.06 -20.70
CA THR A 166 21.09 -2.51 -19.58
C THR A 166 20.23 -1.30 -19.99
N GLY A 167 20.40 -0.75 -21.19
CA GLY A 167 19.72 0.43 -21.71
C GLY A 167 20.02 1.71 -20.90
N GLY A 168 19.84 2.83 -21.57
CA GLY A 168 20.06 4.15 -20.99
C GLY A 168 21.52 4.54 -20.81
N VAL A 169 21.72 5.83 -20.61
CA VAL A 169 23.04 6.42 -20.36
C VAL A 169 23.02 7.20 -19.05
N PRO A 170 24.13 7.25 -18.30
CA PRO A 170 24.25 8.11 -17.15
C PRO A 170 24.00 9.57 -17.58
N LEU A 171 23.18 10.27 -16.82
CA LEU A 171 22.88 11.69 -17.08
C LEU A 171 23.45 12.58 -15.97
N ILE A 172 23.25 12.19 -14.74
CA ILE A 172 23.76 12.88 -13.56
C ILE A 172 24.52 11.83 -12.74
N THR A 173 25.85 12.01 -12.69
CA THR A 173 26.75 11.20 -11.87
C THR A 173 27.54 12.19 -11.01
N ALA A 174 27.15 12.30 -9.75
CA ALA A 174 27.73 13.25 -8.83
C ALA A 174 27.87 12.62 -7.42
N TRP A 175 28.67 13.22 -6.58
CA TRP A 175 28.88 12.72 -5.22
C TRP A 175 27.56 12.60 -4.46
N GLY A 176 27.42 11.52 -3.69
CA GLY A 176 26.25 11.15 -2.92
C GLY A 176 25.26 10.31 -3.74
N ARG A 177 24.08 10.10 -3.19
CA ARG A 177 22.97 9.44 -3.88
C ARG A 177 22.09 10.48 -4.56
N ASN A 178 21.98 10.41 -5.86
CA ASN A 178 21.20 11.33 -6.66
C ASN A 178 19.91 10.66 -7.09
N GLY A 179 18.77 11.23 -6.70
CA GLY A 179 17.46 10.58 -6.91
C GLY A 179 16.29 11.56 -7.01
N SER A 180 15.09 11.01 -7.05
CA SER A 180 13.84 11.78 -7.17
C SER A 180 13.84 12.81 -8.31
N PRO A 181 14.29 12.43 -9.53
CA PRO A 181 14.33 13.38 -10.65
C PRO A 181 12.93 13.84 -11.04
N ARG A 182 12.81 15.14 -11.42
CA ARG A 182 11.58 15.75 -11.92
C ARG A 182 11.89 16.64 -13.10
N TRP A 183 11.28 16.37 -14.25
CA TRP A 183 11.37 17.25 -15.41
C TRP A 183 10.73 18.60 -15.14
N SER A 184 11.35 19.69 -15.59
CA SER A 184 10.64 20.96 -15.74
C SER A 184 9.55 20.82 -16.81
N PRO A 185 8.45 21.59 -16.74
CA PRO A 185 7.34 21.49 -17.70
C PRO A 185 7.74 21.67 -19.16
N ASP A 186 8.81 22.44 -19.43
CA ASP A 186 9.38 22.66 -20.76
C ASP A 186 10.39 21.56 -21.20
N GLY A 187 10.72 20.60 -20.30
CA GLY A 187 11.66 19.53 -20.56
C GLY A 187 13.13 19.95 -20.67
N ARG A 188 13.47 21.19 -20.31
CA ARG A 188 14.83 21.73 -20.46
C ARG A 188 15.69 21.55 -19.21
N ARG A 189 15.08 21.26 -18.06
CA ARG A 189 15.75 21.13 -16.77
C ARG A 189 15.23 19.93 -16.01
N ILE A 190 16.04 19.45 -15.06
CA ILE A 190 15.69 18.35 -14.18
C ILE A 190 16.02 18.77 -12.75
N ALA A 191 15.01 18.88 -11.90
CA ALA A 191 15.22 19.00 -10.47
C ALA A 191 15.46 17.61 -9.87
N PHE A 192 16.35 17.51 -8.89
CA PHE A 192 16.64 16.23 -8.23
C PHE A 192 17.13 16.46 -6.80
N VAL A 193 17.16 15.40 -6.02
CA VAL A 193 17.73 15.38 -4.66
C VAL A 193 19.11 14.76 -4.72
N SER A 194 20.11 15.50 -4.21
CA SER A 194 21.47 15.00 -4.01
C SER A 194 21.68 14.73 -2.52
N GLU A 195 21.52 13.47 -2.15
CA GLU A 195 21.55 13.01 -0.78
C GLU A 195 22.99 12.69 -0.35
N ARG A 196 23.37 13.24 0.81
CA ARG A 196 24.64 13.02 1.49
C ARG A 196 24.37 12.26 2.79
N ASP A 197 25.42 11.85 3.50
CA ASP A 197 25.25 11.03 4.71
C ASP A 197 24.38 11.71 5.78
N HIS A 198 24.50 13.02 5.96
CA HIS A 198 23.86 13.72 7.08
C HIS A 198 22.96 14.89 6.67
N HIS A 199 22.85 15.17 5.37
CA HIS A 199 22.06 16.24 4.77
C HIS A 199 21.73 15.92 3.32
N ALA A 200 20.89 16.71 2.71
CA ALA A 200 20.57 16.57 1.28
C ALA A 200 20.30 17.93 0.65
N PHE A 201 20.63 18.06 -0.61
CA PHE A 201 20.36 19.25 -1.39
C PHE A 201 19.34 19.00 -2.49
N VAL A 202 18.49 19.96 -2.73
CA VAL A 202 17.79 20.06 -4.01
C VAL A 202 18.72 20.75 -5.02
N ALA A 203 18.81 20.17 -6.20
CA ALA A 203 19.62 20.69 -7.29
C ALA A 203 18.84 20.67 -8.61
N VAL A 204 19.29 21.51 -9.55
CA VAL A 204 18.75 21.58 -10.91
C VAL A 204 19.87 21.27 -11.90
N TYR A 205 19.63 20.30 -12.78
CA TYR A 205 20.48 20.01 -13.93
C TYR A 205 19.87 20.70 -15.15
N ASP A 206 20.67 21.51 -15.83
CA ASP A 206 20.29 22.18 -17.08
C ASP A 206 20.77 21.38 -18.29
N MET A 207 19.84 21.03 -19.18
CA MET A 207 20.09 20.14 -20.31
C MET A 207 20.98 20.79 -21.39
N ALA A 208 20.99 22.12 -21.50
CA ALA A 208 21.77 22.83 -22.51
C ALA A 208 23.22 23.02 -22.08
N THR A 209 23.45 23.47 -20.87
CA THR A 209 24.79 23.73 -20.31
C THR A 209 25.42 22.47 -19.71
N ARG A 210 24.59 21.42 -19.42
CA ARG A 210 24.98 20.21 -18.70
C ARG A 210 25.55 20.45 -17.30
N ALA A 211 25.14 21.56 -16.70
CA ALA A 211 25.61 21.98 -15.38
C ALA A 211 24.62 21.62 -14.30
N ILE A 212 25.13 21.35 -13.08
CA ILE A 212 24.34 21.19 -11.87
C ILE A 212 24.43 22.47 -11.07
N THR A 213 23.29 23.01 -10.65
CA THR A 213 23.18 24.17 -9.78
C THR A 213 22.41 23.77 -8.53
N TYR A 214 23.04 23.92 -7.34
CA TYR A 214 22.38 23.67 -6.08
C TYR A 214 21.48 24.83 -5.67
N VAL A 215 20.33 24.52 -5.09
CA VAL A 215 19.33 25.51 -4.67
C VAL A 215 19.45 25.74 -3.16
N THR A 216 19.94 26.93 -2.78
CA THR A 216 20.09 27.32 -1.36
C THR A 216 20.69 26.18 -0.48
N PRO A 217 21.89 25.68 -0.78
CA PRO A 217 22.48 24.58 -0.01
C PRO A 217 22.67 24.98 1.44
N GLY A 218 22.35 24.05 2.36
CA GLY A 218 22.39 24.24 3.79
C GLY A 218 22.84 22.97 4.51
N VAL A 219 22.58 22.90 5.79
CA VAL A 219 22.89 21.73 6.65
C VAL A 219 21.71 20.78 6.81
N ASP A 220 20.62 21.06 6.10
CA ASP A 220 19.34 20.40 6.23
C ASP A 220 19.19 19.26 5.23
N PHE A 221 18.12 18.47 5.40
CA PHE A 221 17.62 17.55 4.39
C PHE A 221 16.57 18.26 3.53
N ASP A 222 16.94 18.61 2.31
CA ASP A 222 16.04 19.09 1.29
C ASP A 222 15.49 17.91 0.46
N GLY A 223 14.20 17.96 0.15
CA GLY A 223 13.55 16.86 -0.59
C GLY A 223 12.29 17.27 -1.35
N ASN A 224 11.73 16.32 -2.09
CA ASN A 224 10.44 16.47 -2.77
C ASN A 224 10.35 17.68 -3.73
N PRO A 225 11.31 17.87 -4.66
CA PRO A 225 11.27 19.00 -5.57
C PRO A 225 10.03 18.94 -6.47
N THR A 226 9.34 20.08 -6.60
CA THR A 226 8.11 20.23 -7.37
C THR A 226 8.13 21.52 -8.17
N TRP A 227 8.05 21.40 -9.49
CA TRP A 227 8.04 22.56 -10.41
C TRP A 227 6.70 23.28 -10.41
N SER A 228 6.74 24.60 -10.54
CA SER A 228 5.55 25.36 -10.96
C SER A 228 5.15 25.00 -12.40
N PRO A 229 3.86 25.15 -12.78
CA PRO A 229 3.39 24.84 -14.13
C PRO A 229 4.13 25.60 -15.25
N ASP A 230 4.59 26.81 -14.97
CA ASP A 230 5.37 27.65 -15.89
C ASP A 230 6.89 27.34 -15.87
N GLY A 231 7.34 26.47 -14.96
CA GLY A 231 8.75 26.12 -14.80
C GLY A 231 9.64 27.22 -14.23
N ARG A 232 9.07 28.33 -13.75
CA ARG A 232 9.80 29.44 -13.15
C ARG A 232 10.22 29.16 -11.72
N TYR A 233 9.35 28.53 -10.94
CA TYR A 233 9.58 28.28 -9.52
C TYR A 233 9.83 26.80 -9.25
N LEU A 234 10.59 26.53 -8.19
CA LEU A 234 10.80 25.20 -7.64
C LEU A 234 10.46 25.21 -6.15
N ALA A 235 9.47 24.43 -5.77
CA ALA A 235 9.14 24.20 -4.36
C ALA A 235 9.82 22.92 -3.87
N PHE A 236 10.18 22.88 -2.59
CA PHE A 236 10.75 21.69 -1.94
C PHE A 236 10.54 21.72 -0.43
N SER A 237 10.65 20.56 0.19
CA SER A 237 10.59 20.43 1.65
C SER A 237 11.99 20.53 2.25
N ARG A 238 12.10 21.17 3.42
CA ARG A 238 13.33 21.26 4.22
C ARG A 238 13.06 20.81 5.64
N ARG A 239 13.85 19.87 6.15
CA ARG A 239 13.86 19.45 7.54
C ARG A 239 15.29 19.42 8.07
N PRO A 240 15.50 19.49 9.41
CA PRO A 240 16.85 19.43 9.97
C PRO A 240 17.66 18.22 9.51
N GLY A 241 18.93 18.42 9.28
CA GLY A 241 19.92 17.39 9.02
C GLY A 241 20.18 16.53 10.27
N SER A 242 21.02 15.50 10.12
CA SER A 242 21.38 14.59 11.23
C SER A 242 22.57 15.14 12.01
N PRO A 243 22.37 15.70 13.23
CA PRO A 243 23.47 16.22 14.02
C PRO A 243 24.49 15.14 14.33
N PHE A 244 25.78 15.43 14.08
CA PHE A 244 26.91 14.55 14.40
C PHE A 244 26.78 13.12 13.83
N GLY A 245 26.05 12.93 12.74
CA GLY A 245 25.79 11.61 12.17
C GLY A 245 24.90 10.71 12.99
N LEU A 246 24.25 11.26 14.02
CA LEU A 246 23.28 10.54 14.80
C LEU A 246 22.06 10.26 13.94
N TYR A 247 22.04 9.07 13.47
CA TYR A 247 20.95 8.34 12.86
C TYR A 247 20.27 8.90 11.59
N ARG A 248 20.17 7.99 10.65
CA ARG A 248 19.34 8.06 9.45
C ARG A 248 18.57 6.76 9.30
N PRO A 249 17.22 6.77 9.14
CA PRO A 249 16.47 5.56 8.86
C PRO A 249 17.02 4.81 7.63
N GLY A 250 17.36 3.54 7.79
CA GLY A 250 17.82 2.68 6.71
C GLY A 250 19.29 2.77 6.34
N THR A 251 20.11 3.55 7.05
CA THR A 251 21.58 3.51 6.92
C THR A 251 22.19 3.01 8.22
N GLN A 252 23.06 2.01 8.13
CA GLN A 252 23.96 1.72 9.25
C GLN A 252 25.04 2.79 9.28
N SER A 253 25.13 3.54 10.38
CA SER A 253 26.32 4.38 10.61
C SER A 253 27.51 3.46 10.74
N THR A 254 28.48 3.60 9.84
CA THR A 254 29.74 2.86 9.92
C THR A 254 30.72 3.47 10.92
N ASN A 255 30.36 4.58 11.56
CA ASN A 255 31.18 5.24 12.56
C ASN A 255 30.66 5.01 13.98
N PRO A 256 31.19 4.03 14.73
CA PRO A 256 30.69 3.68 16.05
C PRO A 256 30.87 4.79 17.10
N VAL A 257 31.73 5.78 16.84
CA VAL A 257 31.95 6.92 17.74
C VAL A 257 30.79 7.90 17.76
N MET A 258 29.92 7.85 16.73
CA MET A 258 28.84 8.81 16.53
C MET A 258 27.47 8.26 16.99
N VAL A 259 27.43 7.07 17.54
CA VAL A 259 26.22 6.50 18.15
C VAL A 259 26.16 6.92 19.61
N ALA A 260 25.13 7.65 20.01
CA ALA A 260 24.95 8.01 21.41
C ALA A 260 24.87 6.72 22.26
N PRO A 261 25.56 6.65 23.42
CA PRO A 261 25.48 5.51 24.30
C PRO A 261 24.00 5.19 24.65
N GLY A 262 23.56 3.97 24.35
CA GLY A 262 22.18 3.53 24.56
C GLY A 262 21.18 3.91 23.46
N GLY A 263 21.64 4.49 22.34
CA GLY A 263 20.80 4.74 21.16
C GLY A 263 20.60 3.46 20.34
N ASP A 264 19.36 3.10 20.08
CA ASP A 264 19.03 2.06 19.11
C ASP A 264 19.24 2.61 17.69
N ALA A 265 20.11 1.99 16.92
CA ALA A 265 20.39 2.38 15.52
C ALA A 265 19.16 2.24 14.61
N THR A 266 18.07 1.64 15.08
CA THR A 266 16.80 1.50 14.37
C THR A 266 15.75 2.51 14.78
N SER A 267 15.97 3.30 15.85
CA SER A 267 15.00 4.29 16.30
C SER A 267 14.96 5.49 15.36
N ASN A 268 13.78 6.01 15.11
CA ASN A 268 13.65 7.26 14.37
C ASN A 268 14.11 8.44 15.26
N LEU A 269 14.37 9.59 14.66
CA LEU A 269 14.86 10.80 15.33
C LEU A 269 14.11 11.20 16.60
N ARG A 270 12.86 10.77 16.75
CA ARG A 270 11.99 11.05 17.90
C ARG A 270 12.19 10.09 19.07
N GLN A 271 12.75 8.93 18.82
CA GLN A 271 12.88 7.84 19.78
C GLN A 271 14.31 7.68 20.30
N SER A 272 15.27 8.37 19.70
CA SER A 272 16.66 8.34 20.18
C SER A 272 16.75 9.06 21.52
N PRO A 273 17.02 8.37 22.63
CA PRO A 273 17.36 9.03 23.89
C PRO A 273 18.68 9.79 23.74
N GLY A 274 18.91 10.81 24.52
CA GLY A 274 20.14 11.54 24.54
C GLY A 274 20.14 12.85 23.74
N PHE A 275 21.15 13.12 22.95
CA PHE A 275 21.37 14.43 22.32
C PHE A 275 20.17 14.93 21.51
N PHE A 276 19.51 14.05 20.77
CA PHE A 276 18.33 14.41 19.98
C PHE A 276 17.14 14.80 20.84
N SER A 277 16.85 14.05 21.89
CA SER A 277 15.74 14.35 22.79
C SER A 277 15.96 15.67 23.53
N SER A 278 17.19 16.04 23.86
CA SER A 278 17.51 17.32 24.48
C SER A 278 17.55 18.48 23.47
N ALA A 279 18.14 18.27 22.28
CA ALA A 279 18.27 19.30 21.26
C ALA A 279 16.94 19.60 20.56
N PHE A 280 16.05 18.61 20.43
CA PHE A 280 14.74 18.72 19.78
C PHE A 280 13.58 18.37 20.71
N ALA A 281 13.73 18.61 22.00
CA ALA A 281 12.68 18.34 23.00
C ALA A 281 11.33 19.01 22.67
N GLY A 282 11.33 20.08 21.89
CA GLY A 282 10.16 20.76 21.37
C GLY A 282 9.66 20.26 20.00
N GLY A 283 10.30 19.24 19.41
CA GLY A 283 10.09 18.88 18.01
C GLY A 283 11.03 19.66 17.08
N TYR A 284 10.86 19.55 15.78
CA TYR A 284 11.63 20.30 14.80
C TYR A 284 10.72 20.88 13.71
N THR A 285 11.20 21.91 13.02
CA THR A 285 10.45 22.57 11.97
C THR A 285 10.63 21.81 10.64
N LEU A 286 9.53 21.57 9.96
CA LEU A 286 9.48 21.16 8.58
C LEU A 286 9.03 22.36 7.75
N SER A 287 9.86 22.83 6.85
CA SER A 287 9.61 24.03 6.07
C SER A 287 9.28 23.71 4.62
N LEU A 288 8.37 24.47 4.06
CA LEU A 288 8.09 24.53 2.63
C LEU A 288 8.86 25.70 2.03
N MET A 289 9.80 25.38 1.16
CA MET A 289 10.70 26.34 0.53
C MET A 289 10.30 26.56 -0.93
N VAL A 290 10.46 27.79 -1.43
CA VAL A 290 10.25 28.13 -2.85
C VAL A 290 11.42 28.97 -3.35
N ALA A 291 12.02 28.53 -4.46
CA ALA A 291 13.06 29.27 -5.20
C ALA A 291 12.50 29.85 -6.51
N ASP A 292 12.82 31.10 -6.81
CA ASP A 292 12.63 31.68 -8.16
C ASP A 292 13.87 31.36 -9.00
N LEU A 293 13.68 30.69 -10.11
CA LEU A 293 14.73 30.27 -11.03
C LEU A 293 14.86 31.19 -12.25
N GLN A 294 14.17 32.29 -12.26
CA GLN A 294 14.28 33.30 -13.34
C GLN A 294 15.68 33.93 -13.29
N GLY A 295 16.36 33.98 -14.44
CA GLY A 295 17.66 34.62 -14.58
C GLY A 295 18.85 33.82 -13.96
N VAL A 296 18.62 32.60 -13.48
CA VAL A 296 19.69 31.75 -12.96
C VAL A 296 20.69 31.39 -14.06
N ARG A 297 21.99 31.56 -13.75
CA ARG A 297 23.11 31.21 -14.65
C ARG A 297 23.62 29.81 -14.31
N TYR A 298 23.00 28.80 -14.90
CA TYR A 298 23.26 27.39 -14.57
C TYR A 298 24.71 26.91 -14.78
N ALA A 299 25.48 27.56 -15.64
CA ALA A 299 26.89 27.23 -15.86
C ALA A 299 27.87 27.92 -14.89
N ASP A 300 27.37 28.80 -14.04
CA ASP A 300 28.18 29.53 -13.07
C ASP A 300 28.25 28.73 -11.73
N PRO A 301 29.40 28.16 -11.37
CA PRO A 301 29.53 27.32 -10.17
C PRO A 301 29.68 28.13 -8.87
N THR A 302 29.66 29.45 -8.94
CA THR A 302 29.89 30.32 -7.78
C THR A 302 28.67 30.33 -6.84
N ILE A 303 28.93 30.49 -5.54
CA ILE A 303 27.86 30.60 -4.54
C ILE A 303 26.92 31.78 -4.83
N ALA A 304 27.45 32.87 -5.41
CA ALA A 304 26.67 34.04 -5.75
C ALA A 304 25.64 33.79 -6.88
N ALA A 305 25.88 32.77 -7.72
CA ALA A 305 24.99 32.39 -8.81
C ALA A 305 23.92 31.37 -8.36
N MET A 306 24.03 30.78 -7.18
CA MET A 306 23.07 29.80 -6.67
C MET A 306 21.73 30.49 -6.34
N PRO A 307 20.59 29.96 -6.84
CA PRO A 307 19.29 30.53 -6.53
C PRO A 307 18.99 30.42 -5.05
N LYS A 308 18.40 31.49 -4.51
CA LYS A 308 17.97 31.54 -3.11
C LYS A 308 16.51 31.15 -3.01
N ALA A 309 16.22 30.22 -2.13
CA ALA A 309 14.85 29.89 -1.76
C ALA A 309 14.41 30.71 -0.54
N ARG A 310 13.13 31.01 -0.47
CA ARG A 310 12.47 31.55 0.71
C ARG A 310 11.53 30.51 1.32
N GLU A 311 11.37 30.56 2.62
CA GLU A 311 10.33 29.81 3.30
C GLU A 311 8.96 30.45 3.04
N VAL A 312 7.97 29.64 2.69
CA VAL A 312 6.59 30.10 2.49
C VAL A 312 5.66 29.57 3.57
N TRP A 313 6.06 28.51 4.23
CA TRP A 313 5.34 27.93 5.36
C TRP A 313 6.25 27.01 6.19
N HIS A 314 5.97 26.88 7.46
CA HIS A 314 6.54 25.85 8.33
C HIS A 314 5.50 25.35 9.34
N ASN A 315 5.69 24.14 9.84
CA ASN A 315 4.89 23.62 10.96
C ASN A 315 5.31 24.29 12.27
N ALA A 316 4.41 24.30 13.24
CA ALA A 316 4.76 24.71 14.59
C ALA A 316 5.75 23.70 15.24
N LEU A 317 6.69 24.21 16.03
CA LEU A 317 7.50 23.36 16.92
C LEU A 317 6.57 22.52 17.80
N ARG A 318 6.90 21.26 18.03
CA ARG A 318 6.09 20.22 18.69
C ARG A 318 4.95 19.65 17.85
N ASP A 319 4.80 20.11 16.63
CA ASP A 319 3.93 19.41 15.69
C ASP A 319 4.52 18.01 15.45
N SER A 320 3.75 16.98 15.79
CA SER A 320 4.25 15.60 15.75
C SER A 320 4.32 15.04 14.34
N VAL A 321 4.12 15.84 13.29
CA VAL A 321 3.77 15.29 11.99
C VAL A 321 4.57 15.85 10.85
N PHE A 322 5.66 15.22 10.63
CA PHE A 322 6.58 15.44 9.55
C PHE A 322 6.32 14.63 8.30
N THR A 323 5.16 13.99 8.21
CA THR A 323 5.08 12.85 7.32
C THR A 323 4.78 13.23 5.89
N THR A 324 4.52 14.51 5.57
CA THR A 324 3.65 14.60 4.42
C THR A 324 3.91 15.71 3.41
N LEU A 325 4.93 16.53 3.58
CA LEU A 325 5.38 17.39 2.48
C LEU A 325 5.90 16.59 1.27
N ALA A 326 6.13 15.28 1.44
CA ALA A 326 6.37 14.37 0.31
C ALA A 326 5.22 14.37 -0.70
N ASN A 327 4.01 14.67 -0.25
CA ASN A 327 2.79 14.71 -1.05
C ASN A 327 2.39 16.14 -1.48
N MET A 328 3.24 17.14 -1.29
CA MET A 328 2.95 18.49 -1.75
C MET A 328 2.83 18.55 -3.28
N ARG A 329 1.92 19.39 -3.76
CA ARG A 329 1.64 19.58 -5.17
C ARG A 329 1.49 21.06 -5.50
N TRP A 330 1.96 21.44 -6.66
CA TRP A 330 1.76 22.80 -7.16
C TRP A 330 0.36 22.93 -7.77
N ALA A 331 -0.38 23.97 -7.38
CA ALA A 331 -1.78 24.20 -7.72
C ALA A 331 -2.01 25.68 -8.07
N GLY A 332 -1.76 26.05 -9.32
CA GLY A 332 -1.84 27.44 -9.78
C GLY A 332 -0.89 28.36 -9.00
N SER A 333 -1.43 29.31 -8.26
CA SER A 333 -0.69 30.22 -7.36
C SER A 333 -0.48 29.69 -5.95
N HIS A 334 -0.85 28.43 -5.68
CA HIS A 334 -0.77 27.81 -4.35
C HIS A 334 0.07 26.54 -4.40
N ILE A 335 0.52 26.12 -3.23
CA ILE A 335 1.04 24.78 -2.99
C ILE A 335 0.09 24.10 -2.02
N VAL A 336 -0.39 22.90 -2.38
CA VAL A 336 -1.28 22.08 -1.56
C VAL A 336 -0.50 20.95 -0.92
N PHE A 337 -0.78 20.67 0.35
CA PHE A 337 -0.07 19.67 1.13
C PHE A 337 -0.93 19.17 2.29
N PRO A 338 -0.73 17.92 2.76
CA PRO A 338 -1.40 17.42 3.94
C PRO A 338 -0.65 17.83 5.21
N VAL A 339 -1.41 18.06 6.27
CA VAL A 339 -0.92 18.31 7.62
C VAL A 339 -1.69 17.45 8.59
N ASN A 340 -0.98 16.78 9.47
CA ASN A 340 -1.59 16.15 10.64
C ASN A 340 -1.58 17.18 11.77
N VAL A 341 -2.72 17.75 12.06
CA VAL A 341 -2.87 18.77 13.08
C VAL A 341 -2.88 18.11 14.45
N PRO A 342 -2.04 18.54 15.41
CA PRO A 342 -2.15 18.09 16.80
C PRO A 342 -3.55 18.36 17.33
N LYS A 343 -4.15 17.42 18.04
CA LYS A 343 -5.52 17.48 18.58
C LYS A 343 -6.65 17.43 17.53
N ASP A 344 -6.37 17.26 16.24
CA ASP A 344 -7.38 16.90 15.25
C ASP A 344 -7.38 15.38 15.07
N GLU A 345 -8.55 14.79 14.98
CA GLU A 345 -8.71 13.34 14.73
C GLU A 345 -8.39 12.97 13.28
N TRP A 346 -8.29 13.97 12.38
CA TRP A 346 -8.12 13.76 10.95
C TRP A 346 -6.93 14.53 10.39
N ASP A 347 -6.24 13.92 9.45
CA ASP A 347 -5.24 14.61 8.64
C ASP A 347 -5.95 15.57 7.68
N ARG A 348 -5.41 16.79 7.52
CA ARG A 348 -6.04 17.86 6.75
C ARG A 348 -5.18 18.31 5.59
N TRP A 349 -5.82 18.62 4.48
CA TRP A 349 -5.15 19.26 3.36
C TRP A 349 -5.30 20.78 3.45
N TYR A 350 -4.18 21.44 3.20
CA TYR A 350 -4.06 22.89 3.20
C TYR A 350 -3.52 23.37 1.87
N ALA A 351 -3.78 24.63 1.55
CA ALA A 351 -3.14 25.38 0.48
C ALA A 351 -2.46 26.60 1.05
N VAL A 352 -1.22 26.87 0.65
CA VAL A 352 -0.52 28.12 0.98
C VAL A 352 -0.23 28.88 -0.31
N PRO A 353 -0.46 30.21 -0.36
CA PRO A 353 -0.06 31.02 -1.50
C PRO A 353 1.47 30.95 -1.72
N VAL A 354 1.89 30.84 -2.95
CA VAL A 354 3.34 30.85 -3.29
C VAL A 354 3.99 32.16 -2.85
N SER A 355 3.25 33.27 -2.76
CA SER A 355 3.73 34.53 -2.20
C SER A 355 4.02 34.49 -0.70
N GLY A 356 3.59 33.44 0.00
CA GLY A 356 3.55 33.35 1.45
C GLY A 356 2.23 33.86 2.01
N GLY A 357 2.02 33.66 3.29
CA GLY A 357 0.79 34.02 3.99
C GLY A 357 0.19 32.84 4.74
N ASP A 358 -0.97 33.04 5.33
CA ASP A 358 -1.64 32.00 6.12
C ASP A 358 -2.17 30.87 5.21
N PRO A 359 -1.95 29.60 5.56
CA PRO A 359 -2.48 28.49 4.80
C PRO A 359 -4.00 28.38 4.98
N VAL A 360 -4.69 28.10 3.90
CA VAL A 360 -6.12 27.86 3.85
C VAL A 360 -6.39 26.34 4.02
N ARG A 361 -7.22 25.97 4.99
CA ARG A 361 -7.67 24.60 5.17
C ARG A 361 -8.66 24.21 4.07
N LEU A 362 -8.33 23.20 3.28
CA LEU A 362 -9.14 22.73 2.16
C LEU A 362 -10.15 21.67 2.59
N THR A 363 -9.73 20.71 3.43
CA THR A 363 -10.60 19.62 3.89
C THR A 363 -11.19 19.96 5.26
N THR A 364 -12.39 20.51 5.25
CA THR A 364 -13.08 20.99 6.46
C THR A 364 -14.02 19.96 7.08
N THR A 365 -14.48 18.97 6.29
CA THR A 365 -15.32 17.86 6.77
C THR A 365 -14.44 16.78 7.40
N ASP A 366 -14.91 16.19 8.49
CA ASP A 366 -14.25 15.08 9.17
C ASP A 366 -14.24 13.83 8.31
N GLY A 367 -13.08 13.24 8.13
CA GLY A 367 -12.89 12.05 7.32
C GLY A 367 -11.43 11.77 6.98
N LEU A 368 -11.12 10.50 6.74
CA LEU A 368 -9.81 10.03 6.35
C LEU A 368 -9.50 10.45 4.90
N ILE A 369 -8.28 10.90 4.67
CA ILE A 369 -7.62 10.92 3.36
C ILE A 369 -6.36 10.07 3.51
N GLU A 370 -6.36 8.90 2.89
CA GLU A 370 -5.47 7.80 3.30
C GLU A 370 -4.02 8.01 2.87
N ASP A 371 -3.78 8.35 1.60
CA ASP A 371 -2.45 8.51 1.04
C ASP A 371 -2.42 9.41 -0.21
N ALA A 372 -1.25 9.48 -0.85
CA ALA A 372 -1.04 10.28 -2.05
C ALA A 372 -1.87 9.84 -3.27
N THR A 373 -2.26 8.57 -3.35
CA THR A 373 -3.09 8.04 -4.46
C THR A 373 -4.55 8.42 -4.29
N SER A 374 -4.95 8.77 -3.07
CA SER A 374 -6.28 9.26 -2.71
C SER A 374 -6.54 10.70 -3.16
N VAL A 375 -5.56 11.38 -3.79
CA VAL A 375 -5.63 12.81 -4.09
C VAL A 375 -5.13 13.08 -5.51
N ALA A 376 -5.81 13.95 -6.24
CA ALA A 376 -5.38 14.45 -7.56
C ALA A 376 -5.78 15.91 -7.79
N LEU A 377 -4.99 16.61 -8.59
CA LEU A 377 -5.32 17.97 -9.03
C LEU A 377 -5.91 17.93 -10.44
N SER A 378 -6.87 18.83 -10.70
CA SER A 378 -7.39 19.07 -12.04
C SER A 378 -6.28 19.43 -13.03
N LYS A 379 -6.49 19.17 -14.32
CA LYS A 379 -5.45 19.37 -15.36
C LYS A 379 -5.31 20.85 -15.80
N ASP A 380 -6.21 21.72 -15.36
CA ASP A 380 -6.23 23.16 -15.58
C ASP A 380 -5.40 23.93 -14.53
N ASP A 381 -4.12 23.68 -14.46
CA ASP A 381 -3.18 24.25 -13.48
C ASP A 381 -3.51 23.92 -12.00
N GLY A 382 -4.30 22.87 -11.76
CA GLY A 382 -4.55 22.37 -10.43
C GLY A 382 -5.55 23.19 -9.61
N ARG A 383 -6.50 23.88 -10.25
CA ARG A 383 -7.49 24.73 -9.56
C ARG A 383 -8.43 23.97 -8.65
N THR A 384 -8.64 22.69 -8.91
CA THR A 384 -9.50 21.82 -8.09
C THR A 384 -8.69 20.65 -7.53
N LEU A 385 -8.80 20.44 -6.22
CA LEU A 385 -8.32 19.24 -5.53
C LEU A 385 -9.46 18.23 -5.50
N PHE A 386 -9.24 17.06 -6.11
CA PHE A 386 -10.08 15.88 -5.97
C PHE A 386 -9.46 14.94 -4.95
N TYR A 387 -10.27 14.41 -4.05
CA TYR A 387 -9.76 13.52 -3.01
C TYR A 387 -10.78 12.46 -2.61
N THR A 388 -10.26 11.32 -2.19
CA THR A 388 -11.03 10.22 -1.63
C THR A 388 -11.12 10.37 -0.12
N THR A 389 -12.32 10.27 0.45
CA THR A 389 -12.52 10.34 1.89
C THR A 389 -13.73 9.52 2.33
N ASN A 390 -13.76 9.14 3.60
CA ASN A 390 -14.92 8.54 4.25
C ASN A 390 -15.79 9.57 5.00
N ALA A 391 -15.61 10.84 4.69
CA ALA A 391 -16.45 11.89 5.24
C ALA A 391 -17.94 11.63 4.94
N THR A 392 -18.80 11.75 5.95
CA THR A 392 -20.25 11.46 5.92
C THR A 392 -20.65 9.99 5.76
N ASP A 393 -19.73 9.09 5.41
CA ASP A 393 -19.94 7.63 5.36
C ASP A 393 -18.66 6.92 5.80
N ILE A 394 -18.53 6.71 7.10
CA ILE A 394 -17.29 6.25 7.74
C ILE A 394 -16.83 4.86 7.26
N GLU A 395 -17.76 4.05 6.76
CA GLU A 395 -17.48 2.68 6.32
C GLU A 395 -17.13 2.59 4.83
N ARG A 396 -17.25 3.68 4.06
CA ARG A 396 -16.97 3.70 2.61
C ARG A 396 -15.98 4.80 2.25
N ARG A 397 -15.66 4.88 0.98
CA ARG A 397 -14.83 5.91 0.37
C ARG A 397 -15.57 6.57 -0.78
N HIS A 398 -15.58 7.90 -0.79
CA HIS A 398 -16.21 8.68 -1.85
C HIS A 398 -15.27 9.77 -2.36
N ILE A 399 -15.46 10.18 -3.61
CA ILE A 399 -14.66 11.25 -4.20
C ILE A 399 -15.33 12.59 -3.93
N TRP A 400 -14.54 13.50 -3.39
CA TRP A 400 -14.89 14.87 -3.10
C TRP A 400 -14.04 15.84 -3.91
N ALA A 401 -14.47 17.08 -4.05
CA ALA A 401 -13.77 18.15 -4.72
C ALA A 401 -13.82 19.44 -3.92
N VAL A 402 -12.71 20.21 -3.97
CA VAL A 402 -12.61 21.54 -3.37
C VAL A 402 -11.70 22.42 -4.23
N GLN A 403 -11.96 23.73 -4.28
CA GLN A 403 -11.08 24.67 -4.96
C GLN A 403 -9.79 24.87 -4.18
N THR A 404 -8.64 24.88 -4.84
CA THR A 404 -7.33 24.99 -4.20
C THR A 404 -7.03 26.38 -3.63
N ALA A 405 -7.77 27.41 -4.06
CA ALA A 405 -7.76 28.74 -3.45
C ALA A 405 -8.67 28.86 -2.22
N GLY A 406 -9.35 27.78 -1.83
CA GLY A 406 -10.32 27.75 -0.74
C GLY A 406 -11.76 27.63 -1.22
N GLY A 407 -12.64 27.19 -0.34
CA GLY A 407 -14.05 26.97 -0.63
C GLY A 407 -14.64 25.81 0.15
N THR A 408 -15.94 25.53 -0.08
CA THR A 408 -16.65 24.43 0.57
C THR A 408 -16.41 23.13 -0.19
N PRO A 409 -15.87 22.09 0.47
CA PRO A 409 -15.76 20.76 -0.12
C PRO A 409 -17.14 20.19 -0.48
N ARG A 410 -17.23 19.48 -1.60
CA ARG A 410 -18.46 18.80 -2.00
C ARG A 410 -18.17 17.37 -2.46
N ARG A 411 -19.02 16.44 -2.10
CA ARG A 411 -19.04 15.07 -2.63
C ARG A 411 -19.46 15.09 -4.10
N ILE A 412 -18.75 14.37 -4.98
CA ILE A 412 -19.06 14.25 -6.40
C ILE A 412 -19.50 12.84 -6.82
N SER A 413 -18.99 11.78 -6.17
CA SER A 413 -19.45 10.43 -6.42
C SER A 413 -20.70 10.13 -5.60
N MET A 414 -21.77 9.70 -6.24
CA MET A 414 -23.07 9.42 -5.63
C MET A 414 -23.36 7.93 -5.62
N GLY A 415 -24.14 7.46 -4.63
CA GLY A 415 -24.51 6.05 -4.44
C GLY A 415 -23.79 5.42 -3.25
N ASP A 416 -23.96 4.10 -3.12
CA ASP A 416 -23.47 3.27 -2.01
C ASP A 416 -22.19 2.48 -2.37
N GLY A 417 -21.52 2.86 -3.46
CA GLY A 417 -20.26 2.28 -3.88
C GLY A 417 -19.06 2.78 -3.06
N ILE A 418 -17.90 2.32 -3.44
CA ILE A 418 -16.61 2.72 -2.88
C ILE A 418 -15.78 3.23 -4.06
N GLU A 419 -15.37 4.49 -4.03
CA GLU A 419 -14.59 5.12 -5.08
C GLU A 419 -13.26 5.62 -4.54
N THR A 420 -12.17 5.24 -5.23
CA THR A 420 -10.80 5.62 -4.84
C THR A 420 -9.94 6.00 -6.05
N HIS A 421 -8.74 6.52 -5.81
CA HIS A 421 -7.75 6.82 -6.84
C HIS A 421 -8.25 7.78 -7.92
N PRO A 422 -8.71 9.00 -7.56
CA PRO A 422 -9.27 9.94 -8.52
C PRO A 422 -8.23 10.34 -9.57
N GLN A 423 -8.65 10.30 -10.84
CA GLN A 423 -7.83 10.70 -11.99
C GLN A 423 -8.65 11.66 -12.86
N PRO A 424 -8.52 12.99 -12.65
CA PRO A 424 -9.26 13.95 -13.46
C PRO A 424 -8.82 13.89 -14.92
N LEU A 425 -9.79 14.04 -15.81
CA LEU A 425 -9.58 14.07 -17.26
C LEU A 425 -9.08 15.43 -17.74
N ALA A 426 -8.44 15.45 -18.90
CA ALA A 426 -7.91 16.68 -19.52
C ALA A 426 -8.99 17.71 -19.83
N SER A 427 -10.18 17.25 -20.25
CA SER A 427 -11.34 18.10 -20.52
C SER A 427 -11.97 18.73 -19.27
N GLY A 428 -11.63 18.22 -18.08
CA GLY A 428 -12.30 18.62 -16.84
C GLY A 428 -13.74 18.12 -16.69
N SER A 429 -14.25 17.30 -17.62
CA SER A 429 -15.64 16.84 -17.61
C SER A 429 -15.93 15.75 -16.58
N HIS A 430 -14.97 14.84 -16.37
CA HIS A 430 -15.09 13.69 -15.48
C HIS A 430 -13.81 13.47 -14.66
N VAL A 431 -13.98 12.73 -13.56
CA VAL A 431 -12.91 12.08 -12.82
C VAL A 431 -13.05 10.58 -13.05
N ALA A 432 -11.98 9.93 -13.53
CA ALA A 432 -11.92 8.48 -13.51
C ALA A 432 -11.50 8.00 -12.12
N ALA A 433 -12.00 6.85 -11.70
CA ALA A 433 -11.71 6.27 -10.40
C ALA A 433 -11.72 4.74 -10.43
N LEU A 434 -11.12 4.11 -9.43
CA LEU A 434 -11.41 2.73 -9.12
C LEU A 434 -12.72 2.68 -8.33
N PHE A 435 -13.61 1.80 -8.74
CA PHE A 435 -14.96 1.61 -8.18
C PHE A 435 -15.14 0.17 -7.70
N PHE A 436 -15.83 0.02 -6.59
CA PHE A 436 -16.14 -1.27 -5.95
C PHE A 436 -17.50 -1.20 -5.27
N ASP A 437 -18.15 -2.35 -5.09
CA ASP A 437 -19.27 -2.50 -4.15
C ASP A 437 -19.30 -3.90 -3.52
N ALA A 438 -20.40 -4.27 -2.87
CA ALA A 438 -20.54 -5.56 -2.21
C ALA A 438 -20.47 -6.76 -3.17
N SER A 439 -20.81 -6.57 -4.45
CA SER A 439 -20.89 -7.62 -5.47
C SER A 439 -20.12 -7.28 -6.76
N THR A 440 -19.56 -6.08 -6.83
CA THR A 440 -18.79 -5.59 -7.98
C THR A 440 -17.33 -5.49 -7.57
N PRO A 441 -16.45 -6.36 -8.11
CA PRO A 441 -15.02 -6.30 -7.92
C PRO A 441 -14.42 -5.01 -8.50
N ALA A 442 -13.08 -4.85 -8.33
CA ALA A 442 -12.35 -3.70 -8.83
C ALA A 442 -12.74 -3.34 -10.27
N SER A 443 -13.11 -2.10 -10.50
CA SER A 443 -13.60 -1.59 -11.77
C SER A 443 -13.04 -0.20 -12.04
N VAL A 444 -12.87 0.17 -13.31
CA VAL A 444 -12.61 1.56 -13.71
C VAL A 444 -13.94 2.22 -14.01
N ALA A 445 -14.20 3.35 -13.37
CA ALA A 445 -15.43 4.12 -13.58
C ALA A 445 -15.15 5.59 -13.90
N LEU A 446 -16.10 6.23 -14.56
CA LEU A 446 -16.11 7.67 -14.84
C LEU A 446 -17.21 8.33 -14.00
N ILE A 447 -16.85 9.44 -13.34
CA ILE A 447 -17.73 10.21 -12.45
C ILE A 447 -17.79 11.65 -13.01
N PRO A 448 -18.98 12.20 -13.32
CA PRO A 448 -19.07 13.60 -13.76
C PRO A 448 -18.54 14.56 -12.70
N VAL A 449 -17.74 15.55 -13.07
CA VAL A 449 -17.25 16.57 -12.13
C VAL A 449 -18.42 17.36 -11.51
N SER A 450 -19.54 17.52 -12.23
CA SER A 450 -20.78 18.11 -11.69
C SER A 450 -21.42 17.30 -10.57
N GLY A 451 -21.04 16.03 -10.42
CA GLY A 451 -21.62 15.06 -9.49
C GLY A 451 -22.54 14.06 -10.20
N GLY A 452 -22.53 12.82 -9.72
CA GLY A 452 -23.37 11.75 -10.24
C GLY A 452 -22.89 10.35 -9.87
N ALA A 453 -23.66 9.35 -10.31
CA ALA A 453 -23.33 7.95 -10.13
C ALA A 453 -22.11 7.55 -11.00
N PRO A 454 -21.20 6.71 -10.50
CA PRO A 454 -20.10 6.17 -11.28
C PRO A 454 -20.61 5.33 -12.46
N ARG A 455 -20.06 5.57 -13.65
CA ARG A 455 -20.29 4.75 -14.84
C ARG A 455 -19.11 3.84 -15.07
N VAL A 456 -19.25 2.55 -14.78
CA VAL A 456 -18.23 1.53 -15.00
C VAL A 456 -17.94 1.36 -16.50
N ILE A 457 -16.66 1.36 -16.86
CA ILE A 457 -16.17 1.12 -18.23
C ILE A 457 -15.34 -0.17 -18.34
N TYR A 458 -14.85 -0.72 -17.24
CA TYR A 458 -14.05 -1.95 -17.20
C TYR A 458 -14.07 -2.56 -15.78
N PRO A 459 -14.03 -3.91 -15.61
CA PRO A 459 -14.15 -4.95 -16.62
C PRO A 459 -15.61 -5.35 -16.92
N GLN A 460 -15.78 -6.22 -17.91
CA GLN A 460 -16.97 -7.07 -17.97
C GLN A 460 -16.72 -8.30 -17.10
N LEU A 461 -17.66 -8.61 -16.23
CA LEU A 461 -17.52 -9.77 -15.33
C LEU A 461 -17.66 -11.08 -16.10
N PRO A 462 -16.78 -12.07 -15.88
CA PRO A 462 -16.88 -13.36 -16.53
C PRO A 462 -18.11 -14.14 -16.03
N ALA A 463 -18.74 -14.91 -16.92
CA ALA A 463 -19.96 -15.67 -16.60
C ALA A 463 -19.79 -16.65 -15.41
N ARG A 464 -18.58 -17.14 -15.18
CA ARG A 464 -18.25 -18.02 -14.04
C ARG A 464 -18.16 -17.30 -12.69
N PHE A 465 -18.08 -15.97 -12.68
CA PHE A 465 -18.03 -15.21 -11.44
C PHE A 465 -19.37 -15.31 -10.71
N PRO A 466 -19.40 -15.78 -9.45
CA PRO A 466 -20.64 -16.10 -8.75
C PRO A 466 -21.30 -14.84 -8.17
N LYS A 467 -21.58 -13.82 -9.00
CA LYS A 467 -22.15 -12.55 -8.55
C LYS A 467 -23.43 -12.74 -7.74
N ALA A 468 -24.29 -13.68 -8.16
CA ALA A 468 -25.56 -13.96 -7.48
C ALA A 468 -25.36 -14.67 -6.12
N ALA A 469 -24.18 -15.20 -5.83
CA ALA A 469 -23.83 -15.83 -4.56
C ALA A 469 -23.40 -14.83 -3.48
N HIS A 470 -23.07 -13.60 -3.87
CA HIS A 470 -22.64 -12.57 -2.91
C HIS A 470 -23.75 -12.20 -1.94
N VAL A 471 -23.33 -11.97 -0.70
CA VAL A 471 -24.20 -11.37 0.35
C VAL A 471 -23.79 -9.91 0.55
N VAL A 472 -24.78 -9.06 0.86
CA VAL A 472 -24.50 -7.70 1.30
C VAL A 472 -24.13 -7.76 2.79
N PRO A 473 -22.88 -7.44 3.16
CA PRO A 473 -22.45 -7.56 4.54
C PRO A 473 -23.08 -6.47 5.41
N GLN A 474 -23.30 -6.82 6.69
CA GLN A 474 -23.88 -5.93 7.68
C GLN A 474 -22.77 -5.27 8.51
N ILE A 475 -22.91 -4.00 8.81
CA ILE A 475 -22.03 -3.34 9.79
C ILE A 475 -22.56 -3.62 11.19
N VAL A 476 -21.73 -4.20 12.04
CA VAL A 476 -22.04 -4.49 13.42
C VAL A 476 -20.97 -3.91 14.36
N LYS A 477 -21.37 -3.57 15.57
CA LYS A 477 -20.48 -3.00 16.58
C LYS A 477 -20.20 -4.01 17.69
N THR A 478 -18.94 -4.14 18.06
CA THR A 478 -18.52 -4.88 19.26
C THR A 478 -17.85 -3.93 20.23
N ARG A 479 -17.80 -4.30 21.51
CA ARG A 479 -17.17 -3.48 22.54
C ARG A 479 -16.05 -4.26 23.20
N ALA A 480 -14.83 -3.74 23.12
CA ALA A 480 -13.66 -4.30 23.77
C ALA A 480 -13.75 -4.16 25.30
N ALA A 481 -12.90 -4.89 26.02
CA ALA A 481 -12.92 -4.91 27.49
C ALA A 481 -12.66 -3.55 28.12
N ASP A 482 -11.93 -2.68 27.46
CA ASP A 482 -11.68 -1.29 27.87
C ASP A 482 -12.78 -0.29 27.46
N GLY A 483 -13.86 -0.79 26.85
CA GLY A 483 -15.02 -0.01 26.44
C GLY A 483 -14.95 0.57 25.03
N LEU A 484 -13.83 0.39 24.30
CA LEU A 484 -13.72 0.90 22.93
C LEU A 484 -14.71 0.17 22.01
N GLU A 485 -15.47 0.94 21.23
CA GLU A 485 -16.37 0.41 20.23
C GLU A 485 -15.62 0.13 18.92
N ILE A 486 -15.79 -1.08 18.39
CA ILE A 486 -15.12 -1.57 17.19
C ILE A 486 -16.16 -1.83 16.11
N SER A 487 -15.95 -1.25 14.91
CA SER A 487 -16.77 -1.50 13.75
C SER A 487 -16.32 -2.79 13.05
N ASN A 488 -17.28 -3.63 12.68
CA ASN A 488 -17.00 -4.90 12.04
C ASN A 488 -17.96 -5.12 10.88
N THR A 489 -17.54 -5.96 9.94
CA THR A 489 -18.37 -6.37 8.80
C THR A 489 -18.78 -7.83 8.95
N LEU A 490 -20.09 -8.08 9.01
CA LEU A 490 -20.67 -9.42 9.23
C LEU A 490 -21.28 -9.95 7.93
N PHE A 491 -20.84 -11.14 7.52
CA PHE A 491 -21.37 -11.87 6.37
C PHE A 491 -22.24 -13.03 6.89
N LEU A 492 -23.51 -13.06 6.47
CA LEU A 492 -24.44 -14.13 6.82
C LEU A 492 -24.70 -15.02 5.61
N PRO A 493 -24.67 -16.36 5.75
CA PRO A 493 -25.04 -17.28 4.69
C PRO A 493 -26.47 -16.99 4.17
N ARG A 494 -26.65 -17.03 2.86
CA ARG A 494 -27.97 -16.75 2.24
C ARG A 494 -29.03 -17.80 2.58
N ASP A 495 -28.60 -19.03 2.87
CA ASP A 495 -29.45 -20.17 3.19
C ASP A 495 -29.65 -20.37 4.71
N LEU A 496 -29.17 -19.44 5.54
CA LEU A 496 -29.33 -19.49 6.98
C LEU A 496 -30.80 -19.40 7.37
N LYS A 497 -31.30 -20.45 8.06
CA LYS A 497 -32.69 -20.55 8.47
C LYS A 497 -32.89 -20.06 9.90
N PRO A 498 -34.09 -19.53 10.24
CA PRO A 498 -34.41 -19.18 11.63
C PRO A 498 -34.22 -20.38 12.57
N GLY A 499 -33.50 -20.17 13.68
CA GLY A 499 -33.20 -21.21 14.66
C GLY A 499 -32.04 -22.15 14.32
N GLU A 500 -31.48 -22.04 13.13
CA GLU A 500 -30.27 -22.78 12.74
C GLU A 500 -29.01 -22.15 13.35
N ARG A 501 -28.04 -22.98 13.73
CA ARG A 501 -26.71 -22.56 14.22
C ARG A 501 -25.64 -23.00 13.23
N ARG A 502 -24.81 -22.04 12.81
CA ARG A 502 -23.71 -22.25 11.86
C ARG A 502 -22.36 -22.05 12.54
N PRO A 503 -21.29 -22.69 12.05
CA PRO A 503 -19.93 -22.36 12.45
C PRO A 503 -19.60 -20.92 12.02
N ALA A 504 -18.67 -20.30 12.73
CA ALA A 504 -18.26 -18.93 12.43
C ALA A 504 -16.76 -18.83 12.18
N ILE A 505 -16.36 -17.83 11.41
CA ILE A 505 -14.96 -17.48 11.14
C ILE A 505 -14.74 -16.01 11.45
N VAL A 506 -13.71 -15.71 12.20
CA VAL A 506 -13.17 -14.36 12.35
C VAL A 506 -12.12 -14.12 11.28
N PHE A 507 -12.23 -13.04 10.54
CA PHE A 507 -11.17 -12.53 9.66
C PHE A 507 -10.53 -11.30 10.28
N VAL A 508 -9.20 -11.27 10.30
CA VAL A 508 -8.40 -10.15 10.79
C VAL A 508 -7.40 -9.72 9.71
N HIS A 509 -7.43 -8.42 9.38
CA HIS A 509 -6.58 -7.89 8.32
C HIS A 509 -5.13 -7.68 8.77
N GLY A 510 -4.21 -7.58 7.82
CA GLY A 510 -2.83 -7.19 8.05
C GLY A 510 -2.64 -5.66 8.11
N GLY A 511 -1.44 -5.25 8.27
CA GLY A 511 -1.10 -3.84 8.21
C GLY A 511 -0.38 -3.29 9.45
N PRO A 512 -0.97 -2.83 10.56
CA PRO A 512 -2.39 -2.78 10.95
C PRO A 512 -3.19 -1.61 10.37
N ARG A 513 -2.54 -0.60 9.80
CA ARG A 513 -3.19 0.64 9.32
C ARG A 513 -4.04 0.40 8.07
N ARG A 514 -5.15 -0.32 8.24
CA ARG A 514 -6.14 -0.65 7.21
C ARG A 514 -7.56 -0.48 7.76
N GLN A 515 -8.52 -0.41 6.85
CA GLN A 515 -9.95 -0.53 7.14
C GLN A 515 -10.57 -1.49 6.14
N MET A 516 -11.18 -2.56 6.60
CA MET A 516 -12.00 -3.43 5.75
C MET A 516 -13.35 -2.77 5.51
N LEU A 517 -13.73 -2.70 4.25
CA LEU A 517 -14.90 -2.00 3.76
C LEU A 517 -16.06 -2.98 3.52
N PRO A 518 -17.34 -2.53 3.51
CA PRO A 518 -18.49 -3.39 3.24
C PRO A 518 -18.64 -3.73 1.74
N GLY A 519 -17.53 -3.97 1.08
CA GLY A 519 -17.41 -4.29 -0.34
C GLY A 519 -15.99 -4.72 -0.68
N TYR A 520 -15.74 -4.96 -1.95
CA TYR A 520 -14.39 -5.24 -2.42
C TYR A 520 -13.42 -4.10 -2.08
N HIS A 521 -12.13 -4.41 -2.01
CA HIS A 521 -11.11 -3.49 -1.53
C HIS A 521 -10.17 -3.05 -2.66
N TYR A 522 -9.63 -1.82 -2.58
CA TYR A 522 -8.69 -1.28 -3.57
C TYR A 522 -7.28 -1.88 -3.49
N MET A 523 -6.91 -2.50 -2.37
CA MET A 523 -5.66 -3.25 -2.24
C MET A 523 -5.87 -4.70 -2.65
N GLN A 524 -4.99 -5.23 -3.51
CA GLN A 524 -5.18 -6.52 -4.17
C GLN A 524 -5.42 -7.69 -3.22
N PHE A 525 -4.61 -7.82 -2.15
CA PHE A 525 -4.82 -8.91 -1.19
C PHE A 525 -6.18 -8.80 -0.49
N TYR A 526 -6.57 -7.62 -0.03
CA TYR A 526 -7.86 -7.45 0.69
C TYR A 526 -9.07 -7.52 -0.25
N HIS A 527 -8.86 -7.27 -1.54
CA HIS A 527 -9.81 -7.61 -2.58
C HIS A 527 -10.09 -9.13 -2.59
N TRP A 528 -9.04 -9.94 -2.56
CA TRP A 528 -9.17 -11.38 -2.46
C TRP A 528 -9.69 -11.85 -1.09
N ALA A 529 -9.24 -11.25 0.00
CA ALA A 529 -9.73 -11.56 1.33
C ALA A 529 -11.24 -11.32 1.45
N TYR A 530 -11.76 -10.25 0.81
CA TYR A 530 -13.20 -10.04 0.73
C TYR A 530 -13.89 -11.16 -0.06
N ALA A 531 -13.34 -11.58 -1.20
CA ALA A 531 -13.85 -12.71 -1.97
C ALA A 531 -13.82 -14.03 -1.18
N VAL A 532 -12.74 -14.27 -0.41
CA VAL A 532 -12.63 -15.43 0.51
C VAL A 532 -13.72 -15.39 1.58
N ASN A 533 -13.98 -14.24 2.18
CA ASN A 533 -15.04 -14.10 3.18
C ASN A 533 -16.43 -14.34 2.58
N GLN A 534 -16.68 -13.88 1.36
CA GLN A 534 -17.91 -14.20 0.60
C GLN A 534 -18.01 -15.69 0.29
N TRP A 535 -16.92 -16.29 -0.17
CA TRP A 535 -16.85 -17.73 -0.45
C TRP A 535 -17.07 -18.59 0.81
N LEU A 536 -16.50 -18.20 1.95
CA LEU A 536 -16.77 -18.88 3.23
C LEU A 536 -18.24 -18.73 3.64
N ALA A 537 -18.85 -17.57 3.43
CA ALA A 537 -20.28 -17.39 3.68
C ALA A 537 -21.14 -18.27 2.76
N ASP A 538 -20.77 -18.44 1.49
CA ASP A 538 -21.42 -19.37 0.56
C ASP A 538 -21.22 -20.85 0.96
N GLN A 539 -20.13 -21.15 1.70
CA GLN A 539 -19.90 -22.48 2.34
C GLN A 539 -20.69 -22.68 3.64
N GLY A 540 -21.49 -21.71 4.05
CA GLY A 540 -22.34 -21.79 5.23
C GLY A 540 -21.70 -21.31 6.54
N TYR A 541 -20.56 -20.60 6.51
CA TYR A 541 -19.99 -19.96 7.68
C TYR A 541 -20.59 -18.57 7.90
N ILE A 542 -20.79 -18.20 9.16
CA ILE A 542 -20.98 -16.79 9.53
C ILE A 542 -19.60 -16.17 9.66
N VAL A 543 -19.29 -15.12 8.87
CA VAL A 543 -17.95 -14.53 8.85
C VAL A 543 -18.00 -13.13 9.46
N LEU A 544 -17.12 -12.84 10.42
CA LEU A 544 -16.92 -11.53 11.03
C LEU A 544 -15.54 -10.97 10.66
N SER A 545 -15.51 -9.93 9.85
CA SER A 545 -14.29 -9.17 9.54
C SER A 545 -14.15 -8.02 10.52
N ILE A 546 -13.06 -8.00 11.29
CA ILE A 546 -12.86 -7.05 12.39
C ILE A 546 -11.96 -5.90 11.95
N ASN A 547 -12.43 -4.66 12.13
CA ASN A 547 -11.63 -3.44 12.02
C ASN A 547 -11.07 -3.07 13.40
N TYR A 548 -10.08 -3.81 13.86
CA TYR A 548 -9.47 -3.62 15.18
C TYR A 548 -8.73 -2.26 15.28
N ARG A 549 -8.56 -1.75 16.51
CA ARG A 549 -7.79 -0.53 16.77
C ARG A 549 -6.39 -0.60 16.14
N ARG A 550 -5.74 0.53 15.88
CA ARG A 550 -4.58 0.71 15.00
C ARG A 550 -4.93 0.74 13.50
N GLY A 551 -6.16 0.37 13.13
CA GLY A 551 -6.70 0.59 11.80
C GLY A 551 -6.88 2.07 11.47
N VAL A 552 -7.27 2.37 10.24
CA VAL A 552 -7.57 3.73 9.76
C VAL A 552 -9.08 3.88 9.54
N GLY A 553 -9.54 5.10 9.35
CA GLY A 553 -10.94 5.39 9.02
C GLY A 553 -11.80 5.83 10.21
N TYR A 554 -11.33 5.64 11.43
CA TYR A 554 -12.09 5.94 12.67
C TYR A 554 -11.44 7.04 13.53
N GLY A 555 -10.57 7.85 12.96
CA GLY A 555 -9.86 8.92 13.62
C GLY A 555 -8.46 8.54 14.14
N LYS A 556 -7.73 9.56 14.58
CA LYS A 556 -6.34 9.44 15.03
C LYS A 556 -6.23 8.70 16.36
N SER A 557 -7.15 8.94 17.29
CA SER A 557 -7.19 8.25 18.58
C SER A 557 -7.34 6.74 18.43
N PHE A 558 -8.13 6.29 17.44
CA PHE A 558 -8.27 4.89 17.09
C PHE A 558 -7.00 4.34 16.41
N ARG A 559 -6.45 5.09 15.45
CA ARG A 559 -5.23 4.72 14.73
C ARG A 559 -4.00 4.62 15.61
N ASP A 560 -3.86 5.54 16.56
CA ASP A 560 -2.70 5.65 17.44
C ASP A 560 -3.02 5.17 18.87
N ALA A 561 -3.96 4.22 18.99
CA ALA A 561 -4.40 3.64 20.26
C ALA A 561 -3.22 3.16 21.12
N PRO A 562 -3.26 3.39 22.44
CA PRO A 562 -2.17 3.02 23.33
C PRO A 562 -2.07 1.52 23.56
N ASN A 563 -0.95 1.10 24.13
CA ASN A 563 -0.65 -0.29 24.53
C ASN A 563 -0.80 -1.31 23.39
N ALA A 564 -0.56 -0.88 22.16
CA ALA A 564 -0.67 -1.73 20.97
C ALA A 564 0.66 -2.40 20.63
N GLN A 565 0.62 -3.43 19.82
CA GLN A 565 1.79 -4.19 19.35
C GLN A 565 2.62 -4.73 20.53
N GLY A 566 3.95 -4.70 20.44
CA GLY A 566 4.86 -5.10 21.50
C GLY A 566 4.73 -4.32 22.81
N ALA A 567 3.93 -3.28 22.87
CA ALA A 567 3.67 -2.47 24.06
C ALA A 567 2.43 -2.90 24.86
N GLY A 568 1.87 -4.07 24.59
CA GLY A 568 0.73 -4.58 25.40
C GLY A 568 -0.41 -5.19 24.58
N ASN A 569 -0.33 -5.12 23.24
CA ASN A 569 -1.20 -5.88 22.33
C ASN A 569 -2.70 -5.56 22.51
N SER A 570 -3.04 -4.29 22.70
CA SER A 570 -4.43 -3.87 22.98
C SER A 570 -5.41 -4.19 21.85
N GLU A 571 -4.95 -4.22 20.59
CA GLU A 571 -5.74 -4.59 19.41
C GLU A 571 -6.21 -6.05 19.42
N TYR A 572 -5.52 -6.92 20.12
CA TYR A 572 -5.95 -8.31 20.28
C TYR A 572 -7.24 -8.40 21.12
N GLN A 573 -7.48 -7.48 22.04
CA GLN A 573 -8.72 -7.42 22.82
C GLN A 573 -9.95 -7.17 21.93
N ASP A 574 -9.78 -6.50 20.83
CA ASP A 574 -10.85 -6.28 19.85
C ASP A 574 -11.23 -7.58 19.12
N VAL A 575 -10.23 -8.41 18.83
CA VAL A 575 -10.43 -9.77 18.25
C VAL A 575 -11.18 -10.65 19.23
N VAL A 576 -10.81 -10.64 20.51
CA VAL A 576 -11.51 -11.36 21.58
C VAL A 576 -12.95 -10.90 21.71
N ALA A 577 -13.19 -9.59 21.67
CA ALA A 577 -14.54 -9.03 21.71
C ALA A 577 -15.41 -9.48 20.51
N GLY A 578 -14.83 -9.56 19.31
CA GLY A 578 -15.49 -10.10 18.13
C GLY A 578 -15.87 -11.56 18.27
N ALA A 579 -14.97 -12.39 18.84
CA ALA A 579 -15.25 -13.80 19.10
C ALA A 579 -16.37 -13.99 20.14
N HIS A 580 -16.39 -13.19 21.20
CA HIS A 580 -17.46 -13.21 22.18
C HIS A 580 -18.80 -12.78 21.58
N TYR A 581 -18.80 -11.73 20.72
CA TYR A 581 -20.00 -11.33 19.99
C TYR A 581 -20.58 -12.48 19.16
N LEU A 582 -19.74 -13.19 18.40
CA LEU A 582 -20.16 -14.35 17.62
C LEU A 582 -20.76 -15.46 18.53
N ARG A 583 -20.10 -15.79 19.63
CA ARG A 583 -20.56 -16.85 20.55
C ARG A 583 -21.86 -16.53 21.28
N GLN A 584 -22.21 -15.26 21.41
CA GLN A 584 -23.48 -14.81 22.02
C GLN A 584 -24.65 -14.81 21.02
N ARG A 585 -24.39 -14.89 19.72
CA ARG A 585 -25.43 -14.93 18.71
C ARG A 585 -26.19 -16.28 18.75
N THR A 586 -27.49 -16.21 18.54
CA THR A 586 -28.37 -17.38 18.54
C THR A 586 -28.22 -18.26 17.31
N ASP A 587 -27.68 -17.69 16.20
CA ASP A 587 -27.44 -18.35 14.93
C ASP A 587 -26.00 -18.90 14.78
N VAL A 588 -25.14 -18.70 15.78
CA VAL A 588 -23.76 -19.21 15.81
C VAL A 588 -23.67 -20.44 16.73
N ASP A 589 -22.99 -21.48 16.26
CA ASP A 589 -22.52 -22.54 17.15
C ASP A 589 -21.26 -22.07 17.89
N SER A 590 -21.43 -21.75 19.16
CA SER A 590 -20.39 -21.19 20.02
C SER A 590 -19.16 -22.08 20.19
N LEU A 591 -19.24 -23.36 19.82
CA LEU A 591 -18.13 -24.35 19.89
C LEU A 591 -17.44 -24.52 18.51
N ARG A 592 -17.80 -23.73 17.50
CA ARG A 592 -17.26 -23.82 16.13
C ARG A 592 -16.87 -22.43 15.60
N VAL A 593 -15.95 -21.78 16.30
CA VAL A 593 -15.39 -20.49 15.87
C VAL A 593 -13.94 -20.68 15.46
N GLY A 594 -13.62 -20.34 14.21
CA GLY A 594 -12.28 -20.32 13.65
C GLY A 594 -11.78 -18.91 13.40
N ILE A 595 -10.53 -18.77 12.96
CA ILE A 595 -9.90 -17.47 12.64
C ILE A 595 -8.95 -17.61 11.46
N TRP A 596 -8.84 -16.55 10.63
CA TRP A 596 -7.79 -16.46 9.62
C TRP A 596 -7.32 -15.03 9.38
N GLY A 597 -6.06 -14.89 8.93
CA GLY A 597 -5.49 -13.59 8.55
C GLY A 597 -4.12 -13.69 7.93
N LEU A 598 -3.68 -12.59 7.28
CA LEU A 598 -2.36 -12.44 6.67
C LEU A 598 -1.54 -11.40 7.42
N SER A 599 -0.21 -11.62 7.52
CA SER A 599 0.72 -10.61 8.03
C SER A 599 0.42 -10.25 9.49
N TYR A 600 0.09 -9.00 9.77
CA TYR A 600 -0.42 -8.60 11.09
C TYR A 600 -1.71 -9.34 11.46
N GLY A 601 -2.56 -9.69 10.49
CA GLY A 601 -3.70 -10.57 10.70
C GLY A 601 -3.29 -11.99 11.07
N GLY A 602 -2.20 -12.51 10.48
CA GLY A 602 -1.59 -13.79 10.88
C GLY A 602 -1.07 -13.74 12.30
N LEU A 603 -0.43 -12.65 12.72
CA LEU A 603 -0.04 -12.42 14.11
C LEU A 603 -1.23 -12.50 15.06
N LEU A 604 -2.35 -11.82 14.74
CA LEU A 604 -3.55 -11.85 15.59
C LEU A 604 -4.22 -13.21 15.58
N ALA A 605 -4.20 -13.94 14.46
CA ALA A 605 -4.68 -15.31 14.37
C ALA A 605 -3.83 -16.26 15.25
N SER A 606 -2.51 -16.16 15.15
CA SER A 606 -1.59 -16.93 16.02
C SER A 606 -1.77 -16.60 17.50
N GLN A 607 -1.97 -15.34 17.85
CA GLN A 607 -2.27 -14.94 19.22
C GLN A 607 -3.59 -15.53 19.72
N ALA A 608 -4.62 -15.54 18.86
CA ALA A 608 -5.91 -16.12 19.17
C ALA A 608 -5.80 -17.62 19.48
N LEU A 609 -5.03 -18.36 18.68
CA LEU A 609 -4.80 -19.78 18.88
C LEU A 609 -3.92 -20.07 20.10
N ALA A 610 -2.93 -19.24 20.40
CA ALA A 610 -2.04 -19.41 21.53
C ALA A 610 -2.70 -19.05 22.88
N ARG A 611 -3.51 -17.97 22.91
CA ARG A 611 -4.08 -17.44 24.16
C ARG A 611 -5.47 -17.96 24.47
N ASN A 612 -6.26 -18.21 23.41
CA ASN A 612 -7.68 -18.52 23.52
C ASN A 612 -8.08 -19.73 22.63
N SER A 613 -7.34 -20.85 22.75
CA SER A 613 -7.72 -22.10 22.09
C SER A 613 -9.11 -22.64 22.53
N ASP A 614 -9.65 -22.11 23.62
CA ASP A 614 -11.03 -22.36 24.08
C ASP A 614 -12.08 -21.55 23.28
N LEU A 615 -11.70 -20.38 22.73
CA LEU A 615 -12.56 -19.56 21.87
C LEU A 615 -12.42 -19.96 20.41
N PHE A 616 -11.20 -20.22 19.94
CA PHE A 616 -10.87 -20.49 18.55
C PHE A 616 -10.41 -21.94 18.36
N VAL A 617 -11.27 -22.75 17.75
CA VAL A 617 -11.03 -24.19 17.63
C VAL A 617 -9.99 -24.57 16.57
N ALA A 618 -9.76 -23.71 15.58
CA ALA A 618 -8.72 -23.86 14.57
C ALA A 618 -8.49 -22.48 13.88
N GLY A 619 -7.37 -22.33 13.16
CA GLY A 619 -7.14 -21.10 12.40
C GLY A 619 -6.15 -21.27 11.27
N ALA A 620 -6.08 -20.22 10.42
CA ALA A 620 -5.07 -20.10 9.38
C ALA A 620 -4.29 -18.80 9.57
N ASP A 621 -2.98 -18.93 9.52
CA ASP A 621 -2.02 -17.86 9.67
C ASP A 621 -1.15 -17.82 8.42
N LEU A 622 -1.30 -16.75 7.64
CA LEU A 622 -0.58 -16.51 6.41
C LEU A 622 0.51 -15.46 6.70
N ALA A 623 1.77 -15.84 6.60
CA ALA A 623 2.94 -14.98 6.73
C ALA A 623 2.90 -14.06 7.97
N GLY A 624 2.51 -14.61 9.13
CA GLY A 624 2.35 -13.85 10.38
C GLY A 624 3.66 -13.54 11.09
N VAL A 625 3.66 -12.48 11.89
CA VAL A 625 4.72 -12.20 12.87
C VAL A 625 4.40 -12.96 14.17
N HIS A 626 5.34 -13.71 14.70
CA HIS A 626 5.10 -14.55 15.87
C HIS A 626 5.85 -14.11 17.12
N LEU A 627 6.95 -13.38 16.92
CA LEU A 627 7.80 -12.83 17.96
C LEU A 627 8.10 -11.34 17.70
N TYR A 628 7.76 -10.48 18.62
CA TYR A 628 8.20 -9.08 18.59
C TYR A 628 9.61 -8.95 19.13
N GLY A 629 10.48 -8.31 18.36
CA GLY A 629 11.89 -8.15 18.70
C GLY A 629 12.69 -9.44 18.53
N THR A 630 13.87 -9.49 19.13
CA THR A 630 14.83 -10.60 19.01
C THR A 630 15.12 -11.31 20.34
N THR A 631 14.52 -10.85 21.42
CA THR A 631 14.79 -11.34 22.77
C THR A 631 13.69 -12.26 23.27
N ILE A 632 14.03 -13.49 23.62
CA ILE A 632 13.15 -14.44 24.28
C ILE A 632 13.33 -14.27 25.79
N ASP A 633 12.53 -13.40 26.39
CA ASP A 633 12.58 -13.06 27.80
C ASP A 633 11.17 -12.83 28.34
N SER A 634 10.73 -13.65 29.28
CA SER A 634 9.39 -13.58 29.87
C SER A 634 9.12 -12.30 30.67
N THR A 635 10.15 -11.55 31.04
CA THR A 635 10.01 -10.23 31.68
C THR A 635 9.79 -9.12 30.66
N ASN A 636 10.18 -9.33 29.40
CA ASN A 636 10.04 -8.36 28.33
C ASN A 636 8.58 -8.26 27.86
N LEU A 637 8.03 -7.05 27.85
CA LEU A 637 6.63 -6.80 27.46
C LEU A 637 6.38 -7.16 25.98
N ALA A 638 7.34 -6.89 25.07
CA ALA A 638 7.20 -7.23 23.66
C ALA A 638 7.13 -8.75 23.44
N PHE A 639 7.96 -9.53 24.16
CA PHE A 639 7.87 -10.98 24.15
C PHE A 639 6.50 -11.46 24.66
N ARG A 640 6.04 -10.96 25.81
CA ARG A 640 4.72 -11.31 26.37
C ARG A 640 3.57 -10.92 25.45
N SER A 641 3.72 -9.87 24.64
CA SER A 641 2.74 -9.42 23.63
C SER A 641 2.77 -10.26 22.35
N SER A 642 3.73 -11.18 22.20
CA SER A 642 3.87 -12.06 21.04
C SER A 642 3.01 -13.34 21.18
N ALA A 643 2.70 -14.00 20.07
CA ALA A 643 2.09 -15.34 20.09
C ALA A 643 2.99 -16.35 20.79
N VAL A 644 4.30 -16.28 20.53
CA VAL A 644 5.33 -17.13 21.18
C VAL A 644 5.34 -16.95 22.69
N GLY A 645 5.03 -15.75 23.21
CA GLY A 645 4.92 -15.50 24.65
C GLY A 645 3.77 -16.23 25.35
N ALA A 646 2.84 -16.82 24.59
CA ALA A 646 1.70 -17.61 25.09
C ALA A 646 1.67 -19.03 24.52
N ILE A 647 2.76 -19.50 23.94
CA ILE A 647 2.84 -20.74 23.17
C ILE A 647 2.42 -22.00 23.98
N ASP A 648 2.59 -22.00 25.28
CA ASP A 648 2.20 -23.12 26.14
C ASP A 648 0.68 -23.32 26.29
N GLY A 649 -0.10 -22.27 25.97
CA GLY A 649 -1.56 -22.32 25.90
C GLY A 649 -2.12 -22.84 24.58
N TRP A 650 -1.28 -22.97 23.56
CA TRP A 650 -1.71 -23.32 22.20
C TRP A 650 -2.10 -24.79 22.09
N LYS A 651 -3.36 -25.06 21.72
CA LYS A 651 -3.91 -26.42 21.57
C LYS A 651 -4.61 -26.62 20.22
N SER A 652 -5.08 -25.54 19.60
CA SER A 652 -5.88 -25.58 18.39
C SER A 652 -5.01 -25.85 17.16
N PRO A 653 -5.47 -26.66 16.18
CA PRO A 653 -4.75 -26.87 14.93
C PRO A 653 -4.64 -25.58 14.14
N VAL A 654 -3.53 -25.44 13.38
CA VAL A 654 -3.25 -24.27 12.56
C VAL A 654 -2.75 -24.65 11.17
N PHE A 655 -3.23 -23.92 10.16
CA PHE A 655 -2.71 -23.93 8.80
C PHE A 655 -1.78 -22.73 8.61
N LEU A 656 -0.53 -22.99 8.23
CA LEU A 656 0.53 -22.00 8.08
C LEU A 656 0.93 -21.90 6.61
N VAL A 657 1.07 -20.67 6.11
CA VAL A 657 1.55 -20.41 4.74
C VAL A 657 2.58 -19.29 4.78
N HIS A 658 3.73 -19.45 4.10
CA HIS A 658 4.75 -18.39 4.02
C HIS A 658 5.65 -18.57 2.80
N GLY A 659 5.97 -17.47 2.11
CA GLY A 659 7.01 -17.39 1.10
C GLY A 659 8.38 -17.19 1.74
N ASP A 660 9.43 -17.85 1.25
CA ASP A 660 10.74 -17.80 1.92
C ASP A 660 11.62 -16.59 1.50
N ASP A 661 11.28 -15.85 0.42
CA ASP A 661 11.84 -14.51 0.09
C ASP A 661 10.93 -13.38 0.60
N ASP A 662 10.15 -13.63 1.66
CA ASP A 662 9.30 -12.58 2.26
C ASP A 662 10.16 -11.42 2.77
N ARG A 663 9.87 -10.22 2.25
CA ARG A 663 10.63 -9.00 2.50
C ARG A 663 9.97 -8.07 3.51
N ASN A 664 8.78 -8.44 3.99
CA ASN A 664 8.01 -7.71 4.99
C ASN A 664 8.07 -8.42 6.36
N VAL A 665 7.81 -9.72 6.35
CA VAL A 665 7.87 -10.59 7.52
C VAL A 665 8.89 -11.68 7.23
N ASP A 666 10.03 -11.63 7.89
CA ASP A 666 11.11 -12.57 7.67
C ASP A 666 10.62 -14.02 7.92
N PHE A 667 10.94 -14.93 7.00
CA PHE A 667 10.54 -16.35 7.05
C PHE A 667 10.99 -17.06 8.34
N MET A 668 12.02 -16.56 9.02
CA MET A 668 12.45 -17.05 10.32
C MET A 668 11.33 -17.03 11.39
N GLN A 669 10.32 -16.16 11.24
CA GLN A 669 9.15 -16.12 12.12
C GLN A 669 8.39 -17.46 12.06
N THR A 670 8.13 -17.96 10.86
CA THR A 670 7.47 -19.29 10.68
C THR A 670 8.39 -20.43 11.04
N VAL A 671 9.70 -20.35 10.71
CA VAL A 671 10.67 -21.38 11.14
C VAL A 671 10.66 -21.54 12.67
N GLY A 672 10.70 -20.43 13.41
CA GLY A 672 10.65 -20.45 14.88
C GLY A 672 9.35 -21.02 15.43
N LEU A 673 8.20 -20.53 14.92
CA LEU A 673 6.89 -21.00 15.36
C LEU A 673 6.71 -22.51 15.14
N VAL A 674 7.04 -23.01 13.95
CA VAL A 674 6.87 -24.44 13.61
C VAL A 674 7.68 -25.35 14.56
N GLN A 675 8.91 -24.97 14.93
CA GLN A 675 9.70 -25.73 15.88
C GLN A 675 9.03 -25.78 17.27
N LEU A 676 8.45 -24.67 17.70
CA LEU A 676 7.75 -24.60 18.99
C LEU A 676 6.44 -25.40 19.00
N LEU A 677 5.67 -25.38 17.89
CA LEU A 677 4.46 -26.18 17.73
C LEU A 677 4.79 -27.70 17.76
N ARG A 678 5.83 -28.12 17.03
CA ARG A 678 6.33 -29.51 17.02
C ARG A 678 6.72 -29.98 18.43
N ALA A 679 7.48 -29.15 19.14
CA ALA A 679 7.93 -29.47 20.50
C ALA A 679 6.77 -29.63 21.50
N ARG A 680 5.59 -29.07 21.20
CA ARG A 680 4.38 -29.13 22.04
C ARG A 680 3.31 -30.10 21.54
N GLY A 681 3.58 -30.78 20.44
CA GLY A 681 2.60 -31.70 19.84
C GLY A 681 1.36 -30.97 19.28
N VAL A 682 1.46 -29.70 18.93
CA VAL A 682 0.35 -28.94 18.31
C VAL A 682 0.26 -29.29 16.82
N TYR A 683 -0.91 -29.78 16.41
CA TYR A 683 -1.14 -30.13 15.00
C TYR A 683 -1.08 -28.87 14.11
N HIS A 684 -0.30 -28.96 13.04
CA HIS A 684 -0.19 -27.90 12.05
C HIS A 684 0.01 -28.49 10.66
N GLU A 685 -0.53 -27.80 9.67
CA GLU A 685 -0.24 -28.01 8.25
C GLU A 685 0.56 -26.81 7.76
N LEU A 686 1.62 -27.04 6.98
CA LEU A 686 2.55 -25.99 6.55
C LEU A 686 2.69 -26.03 5.03
N LEU A 687 2.44 -24.87 4.40
CA LEU A 687 2.71 -24.61 3.00
C LEU A 687 3.82 -23.56 2.90
N VAL A 688 4.99 -23.97 2.44
CA VAL A 688 6.10 -23.06 2.12
C VAL A 688 6.11 -22.84 0.62
N VAL A 689 6.20 -21.57 0.20
CA VAL A 689 6.27 -21.19 -1.20
C VAL A 689 7.68 -20.66 -1.50
N PRO A 690 8.56 -21.48 -2.12
CA PRO A 690 9.94 -21.09 -2.39
C PRO A 690 10.02 -19.90 -3.37
N ASP A 691 11.01 -19.02 -3.16
CA ASP A 691 11.31 -17.83 -3.97
C ASP A 691 10.16 -16.80 -4.06
N ASP A 692 9.11 -16.93 -3.20
CA ASP A 692 7.95 -16.06 -3.24
C ASP A 692 7.96 -15.02 -2.11
N LEU A 693 7.26 -13.93 -2.34
CA LEU A 693 7.20 -12.75 -1.48
C LEU A 693 6.11 -12.88 -0.40
N HIS A 694 5.92 -11.77 0.35
CA HIS A 694 4.89 -11.62 1.39
C HIS A 694 3.48 -11.86 0.88
N GLU A 695 3.20 -11.40 -0.34
CA GLU A 695 1.99 -11.73 -1.09
C GLU A 695 2.41 -12.55 -2.30
N SER A 696 1.92 -13.78 -2.43
CA SER A 696 2.31 -14.68 -3.51
C SER A 696 2.11 -14.04 -4.88
N MET A 697 3.13 -14.15 -5.74
CA MET A 697 3.12 -13.53 -7.06
C MET A 697 2.50 -14.42 -8.12
N ILE A 698 2.52 -15.75 -7.93
CA ILE A 698 1.85 -16.73 -8.80
C ILE A 698 0.40 -16.89 -8.37
N HIS A 699 -0.55 -16.65 -9.27
CA HIS A 699 -1.99 -16.73 -8.96
C HIS A 699 -2.40 -18.14 -8.53
N ARG A 700 -1.84 -19.16 -9.16
CA ARG A 700 -2.14 -20.56 -8.82
C ARG A 700 -1.81 -20.86 -7.35
N ASN A 701 -0.75 -20.28 -6.79
CA ASN A 701 -0.39 -20.45 -5.38
C ASN A 701 -1.50 -19.90 -4.45
N TRP A 702 -2.15 -18.80 -4.84
CA TRP A 702 -3.30 -18.27 -4.08
C TRP A 702 -4.51 -19.19 -4.14
N ILE A 703 -4.83 -19.75 -5.32
CA ILE A 703 -5.91 -20.73 -5.45
C ILE A 703 -5.63 -21.92 -4.55
N ASP A 704 -4.43 -22.49 -4.64
CA ASP A 704 -4.04 -23.66 -3.84
C ASP A 704 -4.03 -23.35 -2.34
N THR A 705 -3.57 -22.16 -1.95
CA THR A 705 -3.59 -21.70 -0.55
C THR A 705 -5.01 -21.62 0.00
N PHE A 706 -5.92 -20.95 -0.70
CA PHE A 706 -7.28 -20.77 -0.20
C PHE A 706 -8.11 -22.05 -0.28
N ASP A 707 -7.91 -22.88 -1.29
CA ASP A 707 -8.56 -24.20 -1.39
C ASP A 707 -8.12 -25.12 -0.24
N GLN A 708 -6.81 -25.18 0.06
CA GLN A 708 -6.29 -25.96 1.21
C GLN A 708 -6.77 -25.38 2.53
N MET A 709 -6.76 -24.05 2.69
CA MET A 709 -7.32 -23.39 3.88
C MET A 709 -8.80 -23.73 4.06
N GLY A 710 -9.58 -23.74 2.99
CA GLY A 710 -10.99 -24.10 3.02
C GLY A 710 -11.21 -25.55 3.48
N VAL A 711 -10.41 -26.49 2.97
CA VAL A 711 -10.43 -27.89 3.41
C VAL A 711 -10.05 -28.00 4.88
N PHE A 712 -9.00 -27.29 5.32
CA PHE A 712 -8.56 -27.26 6.71
C PHE A 712 -9.66 -26.72 7.65
N LEU A 713 -10.24 -25.56 7.31
CA LEU A 713 -11.34 -24.97 8.09
C LEU A 713 -12.59 -25.86 8.08
N ARG A 714 -12.89 -26.53 6.96
CA ARG A 714 -13.98 -27.50 6.90
C ARG A 714 -13.78 -28.64 7.89
N ARG A 715 -12.62 -29.27 7.92
CA ARG A 715 -12.30 -30.38 8.81
C ARG A 715 -12.36 -29.98 10.28
N PHE A 716 -11.69 -28.91 10.66
CA PHE A 716 -11.46 -28.60 12.07
C PHE A 716 -12.49 -27.64 12.68
N VAL A 717 -13.08 -26.73 11.90
CA VAL A 717 -14.10 -25.79 12.38
C VAL A 717 -15.50 -26.31 12.08
N TYR A 718 -15.79 -26.71 10.83
CA TYR A 718 -17.13 -27.10 10.44
C TYR A 718 -17.50 -28.51 10.95
N ASP A 719 -16.68 -29.51 10.63
CA ASP A 719 -16.92 -30.92 10.92
C ASP A 719 -16.38 -31.36 12.29
N ARG A 720 -15.54 -30.54 12.96
CA ARG A 720 -14.92 -30.79 14.27
C ARG A 720 -14.12 -32.10 14.31
N GLU A 721 -13.39 -32.37 13.24
CA GLU A 721 -12.47 -33.51 13.24
C GLU A 721 -11.43 -33.38 14.36
N ARG A 722 -11.07 -34.51 14.97
CA ARG A 722 -9.94 -34.50 15.89
C ARG A 722 -8.64 -34.50 15.12
N PRO A 723 -7.71 -33.56 15.43
CA PRO A 723 -6.40 -33.60 14.81
C PRO A 723 -5.71 -34.96 15.00
N PRO A 724 -5.01 -35.48 13.98
CA PRO A 724 -4.19 -36.66 14.15
C PRO A 724 -3.10 -36.42 15.20
N ALA A 725 -2.75 -37.44 15.97
CA ALA A 725 -1.59 -37.35 16.85
C ALA A 725 -0.33 -37.12 16.02
N LEU A 726 0.47 -36.13 16.36
CA LEU A 726 1.79 -35.96 15.78
C LEU A 726 2.68 -37.14 16.22
N ARG A 727 3.28 -37.82 15.24
CA ARG A 727 4.20 -38.94 15.51
C ARG A 727 5.60 -38.44 15.87
#